data_0077586939d181f302dd3afdc0028bd5
#
_entry.id   0077586939d181f302dd3afdc0028bd5
#
_cell.length_a   1.000
_cell.length_b   1.000
_cell.length_c   1.000
_cell.angle_alpha   90.00
_cell.angle_beta   90.00
_cell.angle_gamma   90.00
#
_symmetry.space_group_name_H-M   'P 1'
#
loop_
_entity.id
_entity.type
_entity.pdbx_description
1 polymer ?
#
loop_
_entity_poly.entity_id
_entity_poly.type
_entity_poly.pdbx_seq_one_letter_code
_entity_poly.pdbx_strand_id
1 'polypeptide(L)'
;MKSKRRYTRCGLLATALSLCLSLTTVWAQRIKISGNVRDADGNPVELVLVQVKQTMNGAMTDEKGFYSLTVAPTDSVVLVFSCLGYHKAERIIPRPAGDMRVNVQLTSAALELGEIAVTATRRQTTTMEHLDANRLKILPDPSGGSIESLVVTYAGVSSNNELSSQYSVRGGSYDENMVYVNGMEVFRPLLIRSGQQEGLSFVNPNLTEQVQFSAGGFEARYGDKMSSVLDITYKRPKGWEGAATLGMLASSHPTLSTANAYVGSASKRFTQVTGIRYRMSSSLLSDADSRAEYEPRFVDLQTFMTYRPAPKWEVNFLGNIASNHYSYRPIELQTRFGTTEEQRVFHVYFDGRERDRFDTYYGALTLKHTPSDKSEVGLQAFAFRSNEEESYDIEGAYRLDKVGEESAGEASSLSLASYHEHARNRLQATVAHVGVYGLSQLSSFHTLKWGAGLQSERFVDRISEWESRDSSGYSLPQTGREVNVIANLFSNNSLSSMRGSGYAQDVIKFRTPQGLFTVIAGLRATYWSYNRELLISPRASVGFIPTANQDITLRLATGLYSQSPFYKELRVEEQDAGGNTIVRLNSDLKAQRSIHFILGGDYSFKVGGRNFKLSSEVYYKHLSRINPYTVDNVKIRYYGENCARGYIVGWDTKLFGEFVPGADSWISLSLMQARQTIDRTGQPTVHAPLPNSPAYNLSLYFQDYFPGYRRAMVNLRGVLTGGLPVTVPRQGYTGNTFRTPAYRRVDIGFTYQLVGGESRVMDSGLLRHFKNLWIGVDVFNLLDIYNTGSYYWITDVYNHRYAVPNYLTGRQLNLRVSADF
;
A
#
# COMPACT_ATOMS: atom_id res chain seq x y z
N MET A 1 -9.52 71.20 -64.88
CA MET A 1 -8.84 70.79 -63.60
C MET A 1 -9.46 69.54 -62.94
N LYS A 2 -9.58 68.43 -63.65
CA LYS A 2 -10.13 67.17 -63.04
C LYS A 2 -9.38 65.87 -63.45
N SER A 3 -8.13 66.01 -63.92
CA SER A 3 -7.37 64.77 -64.38
C SER A 3 -6.12 64.46 -63.63
N LYS A 4 -5.70 65.21 -62.59
CA LYS A 4 -4.47 64.89 -61.84
C LYS A 4 -4.62 64.12 -60.50
N ARG A 5 -5.89 63.86 -60.06
CA ARG A 5 -6.10 63.09 -58.75
C ARG A 5 -6.34 61.63 -58.89
N ARG A 6 -6.36 61.04 -60.07
CA ARG A 6 -6.49 59.57 -60.28
C ARG A 6 -5.15 58.81 -60.31
N TYR A 7 -4.05 59.45 -60.72
CA TYR A 7 -2.74 58.77 -60.83
C TYR A 7 -2.01 58.63 -59.49
N THR A 8 -2.26 59.56 -58.54
CA THR A 8 -1.63 59.46 -57.19
C THR A 8 -2.26 58.40 -56.32
N ARG A 9 -3.51 58.01 -56.54
CA ARG A 9 -4.15 56.87 -55.75
C ARG A 9 -3.75 55.49 -56.27
N CYS A 10 -3.46 55.33 -57.55
CA CYS A 10 -2.96 54.06 -58.09
C CYS A 10 -1.49 53.80 -57.71
N GLY A 11 -0.67 54.82 -57.61
CA GLY A 11 0.74 54.68 -57.18
C GLY A 11 0.86 54.32 -55.71
N LEU A 12 0.03 54.89 -54.86
CA LEU A 12 0.01 54.53 -53.42
C LEU A 12 -0.55 53.09 -53.12
N LEU A 13 -1.48 52.62 -53.94
CA LEU A 13 -2.01 51.26 -53.88
C LEU A 13 -1.01 50.25 -54.42
N ALA A 14 -0.28 50.59 -55.48
CA ALA A 14 0.79 49.71 -56.01
C ALA A 14 2.00 49.62 -55.08
N THR A 15 2.40 50.73 -54.43
CA THR A 15 3.48 50.66 -53.38
C THR A 15 3.02 50.02 -52.12
N ALA A 16 1.79 50.13 -51.68
CA ALA A 16 1.25 49.41 -50.56
C ALA A 16 1.09 47.92 -50.87
N LEU A 17 0.73 47.50 -52.06
CA LEU A 17 0.65 46.13 -52.50
C LEU A 17 2.06 45.52 -52.70
N SER A 18 3.05 46.26 -53.13
CA SER A 18 4.45 45.83 -53.23
C SER A 18 5.09 45.73 -51.86
N LEU A 19 4.73 46.57 -50.88
CA LEU A 19 5.19 46.46 -49.48
C LEU A 19 4.49 45.32 -48.77
N CYS A 20 3.24 44.97 -49.09
CA CYS A 20 2.58 43.77 -48.56
C CYS A 20 3.09 42.47 -49.20
N LEU A 21 3.57 42.48 -50.40
CA LEU A 21 4.17 41.31 -51.03
C LEU A 21 5.65 41.07 -50.58
N SER A 22 6.32 42.07 -50.02
CA SER A 22 7.67 41.90 -49.47
C SER A 22 7.66 41.41 -47.99
N LEU A 23 6.47 41.32 -47.39
CA LEU A 23 6.25 40.65 -46.08
C LEU A 23 5.89 39.17 -46.27
N THR A 24 6.44 38.50 -47.27
CA THR A 24 6.56 37.03 -47.19
C THR A 24 7.53 36.73 -46.06
N THR A 25 6.98 36.57 -44.90
CA THR A 25 7.66 35.94 -43.77
C THR A 25 8.25 34.65 -44.29
N VAL A 26 9.56 34.63 -44.35
CA VAL A 26 10.30 33.39 -44.44
C VAL A 26 9.87 32.57 -43.23
N TRP A 27 8.94 31.67 -43.44
CA TRP A 27 8.65 30.63 -42.48
C TRP A 27 9.88 29.79 -42.43
N ALA A 28 10.80 30.08 -41.51
CA ALA A 28 11.93 29.23 -41.20
C ALA A 28 11.34 27.86 -40.91
N GLN A 29 11.60 26.92 -41.79
CA GLN A 29 11.11 25.54 -41.69
C GLN A 29 11.62 24.97 -40.39
N ARG A 30 10.80 24.94 -39.33
CA ARG A 30 11.17 24.44 -38.02
C ARG A 30 11.23 22.92 -38.08
N ILE A 31 12.32 22.33 -37.65
CA ILE A 31 12.58 20.90 -37.68
C ILE A 31 12.21 20.32 -36.33
N LYS A 32 11.42 19.27 -36.33
CA LYS A 32 11.04 18.55 -35.14
C LYS A 32 11.97 17.39 -34.89
N ILE A 33 12.64 17.41 -33.72
CA ILE A 33 13.46 16.29 -33.24
C ILE A 33 12.73 15.62 -32.09
N SER A 34 12.52 14.30 -32.20
CA SER A 34 11.85 13.51 -31.17
C SER A 34 12.60 12.22 -30.91
N GLY A 35 12.37 11.54 -29.83
CA GLY A 35 13.01 10.25 -29.52
C GLY A 35 12.69 9.72 -28.13
N ASN A 36 13.22 8.56 -27.82
CA ASN A 36 13.13 7.97 -26.51
C ASN A 36 14.49 7.93 -25.84
N VAL A 37 14.50 8.24 -24.55
CA VAL A 37 15.65 8.08 -23.68
C VAL A 37 15.44 6.86 -22.80
N ARG A 38 16.43 5.97 -22.79
CA ARG A 38 16.40 4.74 -22.01
C ARG A 38 17.69 4.62 -21.20
N ASP A 39 17.64 3.83 -20.12
CA ASP A 39 18.84 3.44 -19.39
C ASP A 39 19.59 2.26 -20.06
N ALA A 40 20.66 1.79 -19.44
CA ALA A 40 21.46 0.66 -19.93
C ALA A 40 20.64 -0.65 -19.98
N ASP A 41 19.65 -0.79 -19.11
CA ASP A 41 18.76 -1.95 -19.03
C ASP A 41 17.58 -1.87 -20.00
N GLY A 42 17.45 -0.75 -20.72
CA GLY A 42 16.39 -0.51 -21.70
C GLY A 42 15.09 0.04 -21.09
N ASN A 43 15.08 0.39 -19.79
CA ASN A 43 13.94 1.03 -19.16
C ASN A 43 13.84 2.50 -19.60
N PRO A 44 12.62 3.07 -19.73
CA PRO A 44 12.45 4.46 -20.06
C PRO A 44 12.95 5.35 -18.91
N VAL A 45 13.67 6.41 -19.23
CA VAL A 45 14.10 7.40 -18.23
C VAL A 45 13.25 8.65 -18.36
N GLU A 46 12.45 8.90 -17.31
CA GLU A 46 11.61 10.09 -17.20
C GLU A 46 12.44 11.29 -16.70
N LEU A 47 11.95 12.51 -16.98
CA LEU A 47 12.56 13.78 -16.52
C LEU A 47 13.99 14.03 -17.01
N VAL A 48 14.40 13.42 -18.12
CA VAL A 48 15.65 13.76 -18.79
C VAL A 48 15.48 15.10 -19.47
N LEU A 49 16.29 16.08 -19.12
CA LEU A 49 16.37 17.34 -19.82
C LEU A 49 17.11 17.14 -21.14
N VAL A 50 16.42 17.27 -22.24
CA VAL A 50 16.97 17.29 -23.60
C VAL A 50 17.06 18.74 -24.05
N GLN A 51 18.23 19.31 -24.12
CA GLN A 51 18.45 20.74 -24.41
C GLN A 51 19.36 20.91 -25.62
N VAL A 52 19.03 21.88 -26.48
CA VAL A 52 19.96 22.33 -27.51
C VAL A 52 21.11 23.10 -26.84
N LYS A 53 22.34 22.64 -27.02
CA LYS A 53 23.53 23.22 -26.39
C LYS A 53 23.61 24.71 -26.58
N GLN A 54 23.89 25.46 -25.52
CA GLN A 54 24.01 26.93 -25.50
C GLN A 54 22.71 27.69 -25.80
N THR A 55 21.56 27.03 -25.77
CA THR A 55 20.25 27.68 -25.93
C THR A 55 19.33 27.35 -24.78
N MET A 56 18.24 28.13 -24.62
CA MET A 56 17.15 27.81 -23.68
C MET A 56 16.12 26.83 -24.27
N ASN A 57 16.32 26.39 -25.52
CA ASN A 57 15.39 25.49 -26.16
C ASN A 57 15.63 24.05 -25.71
N GLY A 58 14.63 23.43 -25.11
CA GLY A 58 14.71 22.07 -24.59
C GLY A 58 13.34 21.48 -24.32
N ALA A 59 13.32 20.16 -24.15
CA ALA A 59 12.16 19.36 -23.75
C ALA A 59 12.58 18.40 -22.65
N MET A 60 11.60 17.84 -21.94
CA MET A 60 11.85 16.77 -20.97
C MET A 60 11.17 15.49 -21.42
N THR A 61 11.75 14.36 -21.02
CA THR A 61 11.14 13.06 -21.27
C THR A 61 9.93 12.84 -20.35
N ASP A 62 8.92 12.20 -20.90
CA ASP A 62 7.75 11.71 -20.16
C ASP A 62 8.02 10.37 -19.45
N GLU A 63 6.97 9.78 -18.84
CA GLU A 63 7.01 8.47 -18.16
C GLU A 63 7.49 7.32 -19.06
N LYS A 64 7.37 7.48 -20.39
CA LYS A 64 7.85 6.50 -21.40
C LYS A 64 9.25 6.83 -21.92
N GLY A 65 9.90 7.83 -21.34
CA GLY A 65 11.20 8.34 -21.79
C GLY A 65 11.11 9.13 -23.10
N PHE A 66 9.93 9.46 -23.60
CA PHE A 66 9.76 10.16 -24.88
C PHE A 66 9.94 11.67 -24.74
N TYR A 67 10.65 12.29 -25.70
CA TYR A 67 10.80 13.73 -25.82
C TYR A 67 10.51 14.21 -27.23
N SER A 68 10.15 15.49 -27.36
CA SER A 68 9.96 16.16 -28.64
C SER A 68 10.28 17.64 -28.52
N LEU A 69 11.18 18.15 -29.33
CA LEU A 69 11.53 19.56 -29.37
C LEU A 69 11.60 20.06 -30.82
N THR A 70 11.43 21.35 -31.00
CA THR A 70 11.47 21.98 -32.31
C THR A 70 12.69 22.91 -32.40
N VAL A 71 13.52 22.73 -33.41
CA VAL A 71 14.73 23.51 -33.61
C VAL A 71 14.67 24.29 -34.90
N ALA A 72 15.38 25.43 -34.97
CA ALA A 72 15.62 26.12 -36.20
C ALA A 72 16.65 25.35 -37.04
N PRO A 73 16.57 25.40 -38.38
CA PRO A 73 17.59 24.80 -39.27
C PRO A 73 18.93 25.51 -39.06
N THR A 74 19.92 24.72 -38.68
CA THR A 74 21.33 25.16 -38.46
C THR A 74 22.26 24.14 -39.04
N ASP A 75 23.53 24.50 -39.30
CA ASP A 75 24.53 23.57 -39.84
C ASP A 75 24.80 22.38 -38.90
N SER A 76 24.55 22.53 -37.60
CA SER A 76 24.57 21.43 -36.64
C SER A 76 23.74 21.74 -35.41
N VAL A 77 23.05 20.76 -34.91
CA VAL A 77 22.32 20.80 -33.63
C VAL A 77 23.00 19.84 -32.65
N VAL A 78 23.44 20.33 -31.52
CA VAL A 78 24.00 19.50 -30.45
C VAL A 78 22.92 19.38 -29.37
N LEU A 79 22.39 18.18 -29.17
CA LEU A 79 21.47 17.87 -28.09
C LEU A 79 22.26 17.37 -26.88
N VAL A 80 22.01 17.98 -25.74
CA VAL A 80 22.56 17.56 -24.42
C VAL A 80 21.43 16.91 -23.64
N PHE A 81 21.66 15.67 -23.26
CA PHE A 81 20.76 14.88 -22.42
C PHE A 81 21.31 14.88 -21.01
N SER A 82 20.57 15.42 -20.06
CA SER A 82 20.98 15.47 -18.66
C SER A 82 19.86 15.04 -17.74
N CYS A 83 20.16 14.10 -16.86
CA CYS A 83 19.28 13.64 -15.81
C CYS A 83 20.13 13.38 -14.57
N LEU A 84 19.57 13.66 -13.41
CA LEU A 84 20.26 13.36 -12.15
C LEU A 84 20.37 11.83 -12.00
N GLY A 85 21.58 11.35 -11.64
CA GLY A 85 21.87 9.92 -11.57
C GLY A 85 22.35 9.29 -12.87
N TYR A 86 22.50 10.08 -13.95
CA TYR A 86 23.02 9.61 -15.23
C TYR A 86 24.15 10.52 -15.73
N HIS A 87 25.10 9.94 -16.46
CA HIS A 87 26.11 10.72 -17.17
C HIS A 87 25.46 11.55 -18.27
N LYS A 88 25.91 12.80 -18.40
CA LYS A 88 25.44 13.65 -19.50
C LYS A 88 25.84 13.03 -20.84
N ALA A 89 24.88 12.88 -21.74
CA ALA A 89 25.12 12.43 -23.10
C ALA A 89 24.94 13.60 -24.08
N GLU A 90 25.84 13.71 -25.06
CA GLU A 90 25.68 14.68 -26.14
C GLU A 90 25.48 13.93 -27.46
N ARG A 91 24.61 14.46 -28.32
CA ARG A 91 24.39 13.95 -29.67
C ARG A 91 24.49 15.11 -30.66
N ILE A 92 25.44 15.00 -31.57
CA ILE A 92 25.64 15.98 -32.64
C ILE A 92 24.85 15.53 -33.85
N ILE A 93 23.96 16.38 -34.35
CA ILE A 93 23.14 16.16 -35.52
C ILE A 93 23.61 17.13 -36.59
N PRO A 94 24.39 16.66 -37.59
CA PRO A 94 24.82 17.50 -38.66
C PRO A 94 23.68 17.78 -39.64
N ARG A 95 23.49 19.04 -40.02
CA ARG A 95 22.54 19.54 -41.03
C ARG A 95 21.16 18.84 -41.01
N PRO A 96 20.37 18.99 -39.93
CA PRO A 96 19.06 18.38 -39.91
C PRO A 96 18.19 18.92 -41.05
N ALA A 97 17.83 18.05 -42.01
CA ALA A 97 17.12 18.43 -43.24
C ALA A 97 15.57 18.28 -43.11
N GLY A 98 15.08 17.75 -42.00
CA GLY A 98 13.65 17.51 -41.75
C GLY A 98 13.41 16.85 -40.39
N ASP A 99 12.14 16.56 -40.11
CA ASP A 99 11.73 15.89 -38.87
C ASP A 99 12.46 14.56 -38.69
N MET A 100 13.03 14.32 -37.49
CA MET A 100 13.84 13.15 -37.23
C MET A 100 13.65 12.57 -35.84
N ARG A 101 14.04 11.31 -35.70
CA ARG A 101 14.00 10.60 -34.41
C ARG A 101 15.41 10.29 -33.94
N VAL A 102 15.72 10.70 -32.71
CA VAL A 102 17.01 10.47 -32.04
C VAL A 102 16.77 9.76 -30.72
N ASN A 103 17.04 8.48 -30.68
CA ASN A 103 16.96 7.72 -29.44
C ASN A 103 18.34 7.75 -28.75
N VAL A 104 18.32 7.86 -27.43
CA VAL A 104 19.55 7.96 -26.62
C VAL A 104 19.47 6.98 -25.46
N GLN A 105 20.55 6.31 -25.22
CA GLN A 105 20.75 5.50 -24.03
C GLN A 105 21.65 6.28 -23.07
N LEU A 106 21.17 6.48 -21.84
CA LEU A 106 21.95 7.10 -20.78
C LEU A 106 22.62 6.01 -19.96
N THR A 107 23.89 6.23 -19.65
CA THR A 107 24.65 5.39 -18.74
C THR A 107 24.43 5.93 -17.33
N SER A 108 24.00 5.06 -16.42
CA SER A 108 23.85 5.44 -15.01
C SER A 108 25.21 5.88 -14.45
N ALA A 109 25.25 7.01 -13.79
CA ALA A 109 26.43 7.44 -13.04
C ALA A 109 26.73 6.51 -11.85
N ALA A 110 25.76 5.67 -11.51
CA ALA A 110 25.84 4.68 -10.44
C ALA A 110 26.57 3.39 -10.86
N LEU A 111 26.85 3.18 -12.15
CA LEU A 111 27.61 1.99 -12.61
C LEU A 111 29.05 1.96 -12.08
N GLU A 112 29.60 3.12 -11.69
CA GLU A 112 30.92 3.19 -10.99
C GLU A 112 30.79 2.99 -9.47
N LEU A 113 29.57 3.07 -8.88
CA LEU A 113 29.30 3.05 -7.43
C LEU A 113 28.25 2.04 -6.98
N GLY A 114 27.70 1.20 -7.88
CA GLY A 114 26.62 0.25 -7.58
C GLY A 114 25.21 0.83 -7.79
N GLU A 115 24.25 -0.05 -8.03
CA GLU A 115 22.83 0.17 -8.39
C GLU A 115 22.04 1.07 -7.42
N ILE A 116 22.62 1.39 -6.29
CA ILE A 116 22.07 2.02 -5.11
C ILE A 116 21.86 3.54 -5.26
N ALA A 117 22.74 4.22 -6.01
CA ALA A 117 22.71 5.68 -6.14
C ALA A 117 21.52 6.23 -6.95
N VAL A 118 20.84 5.40 -7.74
CA VAL A 118 19.73 5.84 -8.62
C VAL A 118 18.48 6.21 -7.81
N THR A 119 18.17 5.48 -6.74
CA THR A 119 16.95 5.71 -5.95
C THR A 119 17.02 6.99 -5.13
N ALA A 120 18.19 7.29 -4.53
CA ALA A 120 18.40 8.51 -3.74
C ALA A 120 18.34 9.80 -4.58
N THR A 121 18.69 9.70 -5.87
CA THR A 121 18.79 10.87 -6.76
C THR A 121 17.59 11.06 -7.68
N ARG A 122 16.64 10.12 -7.69
CA ARG A 122 15.44 10.21 -8.54
C ARG A 122 14.51 11.33 -8.07
N ARG A 123 14.27 12.30 -8.94
CA ARG A 123 13.36 13.43 -8.69
C ARG A 123 11.92 12.99 -8.85
N GLN A 124 11.06 13.40 -7.94
CA GLN A 124 9.63 13.08 -7.96
C GLN A 124 8.81 14.36 -7.93
N THR A 125 8.13 14.67 -9.01
CA THR A 125 7.20 15.81 -9.11
C THR A 125 5.77 15.44 -8.74
N THR A 126 5.49 14.16 -8.49
CA THR A 126 4.18 13.62 -8.08
C THR A 126 4.21 13.14 -6.65
N THR A 127 3.05 12.79 -6.09
CA THR A 127 2.93 12.19 -4.75
C THR A 127 3.23 10.68 -4.72
N MET A 128 3.51 10.07 -5.88
CA MET A 128 3.83 8.64 -5.98
C MET A 128 5.32 8.43 -5.73
N GLU A 129 5.69 7.80 -4.62
CA GLU A 129 7.06 7.45 -4.28
C GLU A 129 7.42 6.05 -4.80
N HIS A 130 8.60 5.92 -5.39
CA HIS A 130 9.13 4.62 -5.82
C HIS A 130 9.82 3.90 -4.66
N LEU A 131 9.44 2.64 -4.46
CA LEU A 131 10.04 1.73 -3.50
C LEU A 131 10.82 0.65 -4.26
N ASP A 132 12.02 0.35 -3.78
CA ASP A 132 12.85 -0.72 -4.36
C ASP A 132 12.40 -2.08 -3.82
N ALA A 133 11.78 -2.90 -4.67
CA ALA A 133 11.31 -4.24 -4.30
C ALA A 133 12.45 -5.22 -3.96
N ASN A 134 13.68 -5.00 -4.45
CA ASN A 134 14.81 -5.88 -4.15
C ASN A 134 15.19 -5.88 -2.67
N ARG A 135 14.86 -4.82 -1.95
CA ARG A 135 15.09 -4.70 -0.49
C ARG A 135 14.30 -5.70 0.32
N LEU A 136 13.18 -6.21 -0.22
CA LEU A 136 12.39 -7.26 0.45
C LEU A 136 13.17 -8.57 0.64
N LYS A 137 14.17 -8.83 -0.20
CA LYS A 137 15.03 -10.02 -0.08
C LYS A 137 15.91 -10.02 1.17
N ILE A 138 16.22 -8.83 1.69
CA ILE A 138 17.15 -8.62 2.79
C ILE A 138 16.49 -8.04 4.05
N LEU A 139 15.27 -7.48 3.93
CA LEU A 139 14.52 -6.94 5.06
C LEU A 139 14.16 -8.09 6.04
N PRO A 140 14.55 -8.01 7.32
CA PRO A 140 14.07 -8.96 8.31
C PRO A 140 12.57 -8.75 8.51
N ASP A 141 11.78 -9.74 8.14
CA ASP A 141 10.32 -9.68 8.19
C ASP A 141 9.74 -11.03 8.62
N PRO A 142 9.01 -11.08 9.76
CA PRO A 142 8.36 -12.30 10.23
C PRO A 142 7.26 -12.78 9.27
N SER A 143 6.77 -11.90 8.39
CA SER A 143 5.81 -12.28 7.36
C SER A 143 6.45 -12.99 6.15
N GLY A 144 7.76 -13.20 6.14
CA GLY A 144 8.47 -13.86 5.04
C GLY A 144 8.68 -12.96 3.81
N GLY A 145 8.67 -11.65 4.00
CA GLY A 145 8.89 -10.63 2.97
C GLY A 145 7.60 -10.22 2.27
N SER A 146 6.83 -9.31 2.87
CA SER A 146 5.66 -8.69 2.23
C SER A 146 5.99 -7.27 1.77
N ILE A 147 5.33 -6.78 0.72
CA ILE A 147 5.47 -5.38 0.28
C ILE A 147 4.93 -4.44 1.34
N GLU A 148 3.88 -4.83 2.04
CA GLU A 148 3.29 -4.07 3.13
C GLU A 148 4.28 -3.85 4.28
N SER A 149 5.12 -4.83 4.59
CA SER A 149 6.16 -4.68 5.63
C SER A 149 7.23 -3.66 5.25
N LEU A 150 7.54 -3.52 3.95
CA LEU A 150 8.39 -2.45 3.45
C LEU A 150 7.68 -1.10 3.53
N VAL A 151 6.40 -1.02 3.12
CA VAL A 151 5.60 0.20 3.16
C VAL A 151 5.48 0.76 4.59
N VAL A 152 5.34 -0.10 5.61
CA VAL A 152 5.28 0.30 7.04
C VAL A 152 6.56 1.01 7.52
N THR A 153 7.70 0.83 6.85
CA THR A 153 8.93 1.57 7.19
C THR A 153 8.96 3.00 6.63
N TYR A 154 7.95 3.39 5.85
CA TYR A 154 7.85 4.73 5.24
C TYR A 154 7.06 5.70 6.10
N ALA A 155 7.33 6.98 5.92
CA ALA A 155 6.64 8.04 6.64
C ALA A 155 5.14 8.07 6.32
N GLY A 156 4.30 8.35 7.30
CA GLY A 156 2.84 8.35 7.18
C GLY A 156 2.18 6.97 7.29
N VAL A 157 2.95 5.89 7.39
CA VAL A 157 2.43 4.52 7.46
C VAL A 157 2.70 3.92 8.83
N SER A 158 1.73 3.28 9.41
CA SER A 158 1.85 2.60 10.71
C SER A 158 1.17 1.23 10.68
N SER A 159 1.71 0.31 11.47
CA SER A 159 1.09 -0.96 11.83
C SER A 159 1.47 -1.27 13.27
N ASN A 160 0.53 -1.82 14.02
CA ASN A 160 0.69 -2.25 15.41
C ASN A 160 0.50 -3.77 15.56
N ASN A 161 0.50 -4.49 14.45
CA ASN A 161 0.32 -5.94 14.44
C ASN A 161 1.19 -6.56 13.34
N GLU A 162 2.24 -7.28 13.75
CA GLU A 162 3.15 -7.98 12.85
C GLU A 162 2.57 -9.26 12.25
N LEU A 163 1.45 -9.74 12.76
CA LEU A 163 0.76 -10.94 12.24
C LEU A 163 -0.15 -10.63 11.06
N SER A 164 -0.40 -9.34 10.81
CA SER A 164 -1.30 -8.86 9.76
C SER A 164 -0.53 -8.13 8.66
N SER A 165 -1.00 -8.26 7.42
CA SER A 165 -0.55 -7.44 6.28
C SER A 165 -1.24 -6.07 6.22
N GLN A 166 -2.14 -5.78 7.16
CA GLN A 166 -2.85 -4.50 7.23
C GLN A 166 -1.93 -3.37 7.68
N TYR A 167 -2.12 -2.21 7.09
CA TYR A 167 -1.44 -0.99 7.49
C TYR A 167 -2.40 0.20 7.43
N SER A 168 -2.18 1.15 8.29
CA SER A 168 -2.87 2.43 8.36
C SER A 168 -2.02 3.53 7.73
N VAL A 169 -2.63 4.42 6.97
CA VAL A 169 -1.93 5.54 6.34
C VAL A 169 -2.55 6.84 6.78
N ARG A 170 -1.76 7.67 7.47
CA ARG A 170 -2.19 8.99 7.95
C ARG A 170 -3.55 8.92 8.65
N GLY A 171 -3.68 7.98 9.59
CA GLY A 171 -4.87 7.81 10.43
C GLY A 171 -6.11 7.21 9.75
N GLY A 172 -6.03 6.86 8.48
CA GLY A 172 -7.10 6.14 7.79
C GLY A 172 -7.15 4.67 8.19
N SER A 173 -8.31 4.05 8.03
CA SER A 173 -8.49 2.61 8.23
C SER A 173 -7.78 1.82 7.13
N TYR A 174 -7.48 0.55 7.41
CA TYR A 174 -6.80 -0.33 6.44
C TYR A 174 -7.59 -0.53 5.14
N ASP A 175 -8.91 -0.49 5.20
CA ASP A 175 -9.82 -0.58 4.05
C ASP A 175 -9.86 0.68 3.19
N GLU A 176 -9.27 1.79 3.66
CA GLU A 176 -9.09 3.01 2.88
C GLU A 176 -7.86 2.98 1.96
N ASN A 177 -7.09 1.90 1.97
CA ASN A 177 -5.91 1.70 1.13
C ASN A 177 -6.27 0.93 -0.13
N MET A 178 -5.71 1.33 -1.25
CA MET A 178 -5.94 0.73 -2.55
C MET A 178 -4.68 0.05 -3.07
N VAL A 179 -4.84 -1.12 -3.66
CA VAL A 179 -3.76 -1.86 -4.29
C VAL A 179 -4.07 -2.10 -5.76
N TYR A 180 -3.13 -1.74 -6.62
CA TYR A 180 -3.15 -2.05 -8.04
C TYR A 180 -1.99 -2.98 -8.39
N VAL A 181 -2.24 -3.94 -9.28
CA VAL A 181 -1.21 -4.76 -9.90
C VAL A 181 -1.34 -4.65 -11.40
N ASN A 182 -0.29 -4.16 -12.06
CA ASN A 182 -0.28 -3.89 -13.51
C ASN A 182 -1.48 -3.05 -13.99
N GLY A 183 -1.86 -2.04 -13.19
CA GLY A 183 -2.96 -1.12 -13.49
C GLY A 183 -4.37 -1.65 -13.19
N MET A 184 -4.49 -2.85 -12.61
CA MET A 184 -5.77 -3.46 -12.23
C MET A 184 -5.95 -3.45 -10.73
N GLU A 185 -7.12 -3.02 -10.28
CA GLU A 185 -7.48 -3.01 -8.86
C GLU A 185 -7.58 -4.44 -8.32
N VAL A 186 -7.01 -4.64 -7.13
CA VAL A 186 -7.04 -5.91 -6.42
C VAL A 186 -7.98 -5.81 -5.25
N PHE A 187 -8.98 -6.66 -5.22
CA PHE A 187 -9.83 -6.87 -4.06
C PHE A 187 -9.11 -7.78 -3.05
N ARG A 188 -9.24 -7.44 -1.77
CA ARG A 188 -8.69 -8.27 -0.69
C ARG A 188 -9.79 -9.18 -0.13
N PRO A 189 -9.53 -10.49 0.15
CA PRO A 189 -10.35 -11.25 1.05
C PRO A 189 -10.30 -10.54 2.41
N LEU A 190 -11.13 -10.73 3.35
CA LEU A 190 -11.20 -10.11 4.70
C LEU A 190 -12.54 -9.40 4.94
N LEU A 191 -13.57 -10.02 4.42
CA LEU A 191 -14.91 -9.48 4.60
C LEU A 191 -15.58 -10.00 5.88
N ILE A 192 -15.28 -11.22 6.32
CA ILE A 192 -15.85 -11.80 7.55
C ILE A 192 -15.09 -11.31 8.77
N ARG A 193 -13.77 -11.48 8.79
CA ARG A 193 -12.94 -11.15 9.94
C ARG A 193 -12.09 -9.91 9.67
N SER A 194 -11.97 -9.05 10.64
CA SER A 194 -11.07 -7.91 10.58
C SER A 194 -9.98 -8.05 11.62
N GLY A 195 -8.72 -8.14 11.16
CA GLY A 195 -7.63 -7.57 11.88
C GLY A 195 -6.64 -8.44 12.61
N GLN A 196 -6.83 -9.69 12.98
CA GLN A 196 -5.78 -10.35 13.75
C GLN A 196 -4.89 -11.30 12.94
N GLN A 197 -5.43 -11.96 11.95
CA GLN A 197 -4.73 -13.08 11.31
C GLN A 197 -5.10 -13.11 9.83
N GLU A 198 -4.49 -12.19 9.11
CA GLU A 198 -4.66 -12.18 7.67
C GLU A 198 -3.66 -13.11 7.03
N GLY A 199 -4.12 -13.75 5.96
CA GLY A 199 -3.29 -14.55 5.10
C GLY A 199 -2.17 -13.76 4.44
N LEU A 200 -1.53 -14.37 3.48
CA LEU A 200 -0.55 -13.71 2.64
C LEU A 200 -1.16 -12.47 1.98
N SER A 201 -0.40 -11.39 1.93
CA SER A 201 -0.69 -10.28 1.04
C SER A 201 -0.95 -10.80 -0.37
N PHE A 202 -1.91 -10.17 -1.09
CA PHE A 202 -2.17 -10.54 -2.50
C PHE A 202 -0.88 -10.48 -3.33
N VAL A 203 -0.05 -9.46 -3.10
CA VAL A 203 1.13 -9.21 -3.91
C VAL A 203 2.23 -10.22 -3.59
N ASN A 204 2.72 -10.89 -4.63
CA ASN A 204 3.91 -11.73 -4.53
C ASN A 204 5.17 -10.89 -4.77
N PRO A 205 6.00 -10.64 -3.74
CA PRO A 205 7.20 -9.81 -3.88
C PRO A 205 8.21 -10.34 -4.89
N ASN A 206 8.28 -11.64 -5.07
CA ASN A 206 9.22 -12.26 -6.02
C ASN A 206 8.86 -11.97 -7.49
N LEU A 207 7.58 -11.71 -7.77
CA LEU A 207 7.10 -11.33 -9.10
C LEU A 207 7.18 -9.82 -9.35
N THR A 208 7.46 -9.03 -8.32
CA THR A 208 7.42 -7.58 -8.38
C THR A 208 8.70 -7.00 -8.97
N GLU A 209 8.55 -6.09 -9.93
CA GLU A 209 9.63 -5.30 -10.53
C GLU A 209 9.64 -3.89 -9.93
N GLN A 210 8.47 -3.27 -9.85
CA GLN A 210 8.32 -1.88 -9.44
C GLN A 210 7.20 -1.72 -8.42
N VAL A 211 7.43 -0.92 -7.40
CA VAL A 211 6.44 -0.54 -6.39
C VAL A 211 6.36 0.97 -6.34
N GLN A 212 5.16 1.50 -6.46
CA GLN A 212 4.87 2.93 -6.29
C GLN A 212 3.85 3.09 -5.16
N PHE A 213 4.10 4.01 -4.26
CA PHE A 213 3.25 4.26 -3.11
C PHE A 213 2.93 5.75 -2.96
N SER A 214 1.68 6.07 -2.61
CA SER A 214 1.26 7.41 -2.25
C SER A 214 0.47 7.40 -0.95
N ALA A 215 0.90 8.18 0.03
CA ALA A 215 0.20 8.36 1.31
C ALA A 215 -0.92 9.41 1.24
N GLY A 216 -1.40 9.77 0.04
CA GLY A 216 -2.47 10.74 -0.23
C GLY A 216 -2.12 11.68 -1.35
N GLY A 217 -3.09 12.47 -1.82
CA GLY A 217 -2.88 13.37 -2.96
C GLY A 217 -2.74 12.65 -4.31
N PHE A 218 -3.14 11.39 -4.41
CA PHE A 218 -3.00 10.58 -5.62
C PHE A 218 -3.97 11.00 -6.73
N GLU A 219 -3.57 10.66 -7.95
CA GLU A 219 -4.22 11.06 -9.21
C GLU A 219 -5.66 10.55 -9.37
N ALA A 220 -6.46 11.19 -10.27
CA ALA A 220 -7.85 10.82 -10.52
C ALA A 220 -8.03 9.43 -11.17
N ARG A 221 -7.00 8.90 -11.81
CA ARG A 221 -7.01 7.53 -12.36
C ARG A 221 -7.24 6.45 -11.30
N TYR A 222 -6.79 6.69 -10.07
CA TYR A 222 -7.01 5.77 -8.97
C TYR A 222 -8.41 5.95 -8.36
N GLY A 223 -9.02 4.84 -7.97
CA GLY A 223 -10.43 4.77 -7.60
C GLY A 223 -10.81 5.38 -6.26
N ASP A 224 -11.82 4.81 -5.68
CA ASP A 224 -12.62 5.40 -4.61
C ASP A 224 -12.13 4.92 -3.24
N LYS A 225 -10.99 5.44 -2.80
CA LYS A 225 -10.38 5.27 -1.48
C LYS A 225 -9.90 6.60 -0.93
N MET A 226 -9.74 6.68 0.41
CA MET A 226 -9.48 7.95 1.09
C MET A 226 -8.06 8.09 1.64
N SER A 227 -7.26 7.02 1.72
CA SER A 227 -5.97 7.11 2.41
C SER A 227 -4.76 6.94 1.52
N SER A 228 -4.59 5.81 0.85
CA SER A 228 -3.38 5.55 0.07
C SER A 228 -3.60 4.72 -1.18
N VAL A 229 -2.59 4.73 -2.03
CA VAL A 229 -2.48 3.87 -3.21
C VAL A 229 -1.13 3.17 -3.22
N LEU A 230 -1.17 1.87 -3.47
CA LEU A 230 -0.02 1.02 -3.73
C LEU A 230 -0.17 0.47 -5.14
N ASP A 231 0.69 0.92 -6.08
CA ASP A 231 0.67 0.53 -7.48
C ASP A 231 1.91 -0.31 -7.80
N ILE A 232 1.70 -1.54 -8.25
CA ILE A 232 2.71 -2.56 -8.40
C ILE A 232 2.76 -3.02 -9.84
N THR A 233 3.99 -3.12 -10.35
CA THR A 233 4.25 -3.70 -11.67
C THR A 233 5.01 -5.00 -11.50
N TYR A 234 4.53 -6.08 -12.10
CA TYR A 234 5.18 -7.37 -12.12
C TYR A 234 6.26 -7.45 -13.19
N LYS A 235 7.25 -8.29 -12.93
CA LYS A 235 8.42 -8.52 -13.79
C LYS A 235 8.03 -8.97 -15.19
N ARG A 236 8.84 -8.52 -16.14
CA ARG A 236 8.85 -9.01 -17.51
C ARG A 236 10.23 -9.56 -17.81
N PRO A 237 10.42 -10.87 -17.64
CA PRO A 237 11.72 -11.50 -17.84
C PRO A 237 12.30 -11.19 -19.21
N LYS A 238 13.61 -11.10 -19.30
CA LYS A 238 14.35 -10.95 -20.59
C LYS A 238 14.80 -12.32 -21.13
N GLY A 239 14.77 -13.34 -20.28
CA GLY A 239 15.18 -14.71 -20.60
C GLY A 239 14.61 -15.69 -19.58
N TRP A 240 15.33 -16.75 -19.34
CA TRP A 240 15.01 -17.68 -18.25
C TRP A 240 15.60 -17.15 -16.94
N GLU A 241 14.76 -17.05 -15.93
CA GLU A 241 15.15 -16.65 -14.58
C GLU A 241 14.27 -17.34 -13.54
N GLY A 242 14.76 -17.45 -12.32
CA GLY A 242 13.99 -18.00 -11.22
C GLY A 242 14.64 -17.69 -9.90
N ALA A 243 13.87 -17.80 -8.82
CA ALA A 243 14.38 -17.78 -7.46
C ALA A 243 13.56 -18.66 -6.54
N ALA A 244 14.20 -19.15 -5.49
CA ALA A 244 13.57 -19.88 -4.42
C ALA A 244 14.06 -19.36 -3.08
N THR A 245 13.16 -19.26 -2.10
CA THR A 245 13.47 -18.87 -0.72
C THR A 245 12.80 -19.84 0.24
N LEU A 246 13.57 -20.36 1.18
CA LEU A 246 13.11 -21.20 2.28
C LEU A 246 13.42 -20.51 3.59
N GLY A 247 12.45 -20.46 4.50
CA GLY A 247 12.60 -19.95 5.86
C GLY A 247 12.18 -21.01 6.88
N MET A 248 12.93 -21.10 7.97
CA MET A 248 12.65 -22.02 9.09
C MET A 248 12.69 -21.26 10.40
N LEU A 249 11.62 -21.34 11.18
CA LEU A 249 11.63 -20.86 12.55
C LEU A 249 12.36 -21.88 13.44
N ALA A 250 13.39 -21.40 14.13
CA ALA A 250 14.14 -22.18 15.11
C ALA A 250 13.39 -22.12 16.44
N SER A 251 12.64 -23.16 16.71
CA SER A 251 11.97 -23.44 17.98
C SER A 251 12.42 -24.82 18.48
N SER A 252 11.86 -25.27 19.61
CA SER A 252 12.06 -26.67 20.09
C SER A 252 11.72 -27.72 19.01
N HIS A 253 10.82 -27.34 18.08
CA HIS A 253 10.49 -28.15 16.91
C HIS A 253 10.64 -27.25 15.66
N PRO A 254 11.81 -27.30 14.97
CA PRO A 254 12.03 -26.49 13.78
C PRO A 254 10.94 -26.72 12.74
N THR A 255 10.25 -25.66 12.32
CA THR A 255 9.17 -25.73 11.36
C THR A 255 9.48 -24.89 10.13
N LEU A 256 9.12 -25.40 8.94
CA LEU A 256 9.20 -24.64 7.70
C LEU A 256 8.19 -23.50 7.78
N SER A 257 8.70 -22.27 7.99
CA SER A 257 7.86 -21.08 8.12
C SER A 257 7.44 -20.52 6.77
N THR A 258 8.32 -20.59 5.77
CA THR A 258 8.14 -20.00 4.45
C THR A 258 8.78 -20.84 3.37
N ALA A 259 8.08 -21.04 2.26
CA ALA A 259 8.66 -21.58 1.03
C ALA A 259 8.09 -20.79 -0.15
N ASN A 260 8.93 -20.05 -0.84
CA ASN A 260 8.55 -19.24 -1.98
C ASN A 260 9.42 -19.62 -3.17
N ALA A 261 8.83 -19.72 -4.33
CA ALA A 261 9.57 -19.91 -5.57
C ALA A 261 8.90 -19.17 -6.72
N TYR A 262 9.68 -18.71 -7.69
CA TYR A 262 9.15 -18.23 -8.94
C TYR A 262 10.03 -18.65 -10.12
N VAL A 263 9.41 -18.69 -11.28
CA VAL A 263 10.06 -18.93 -12.56
C VAL A 263 9.55 -17.91 -13.56
N GLY A 264 10.48 -17.33 -14.32
CA GLY A 264 10.22 -16.44 -15.44
C GLY A 264 10.85 -16.95 -16.73
N SER A 265 10.19 -16.72 -17.85
CA SER A 265 10.73 -17.03 -19.16
C SER A 265 10.31 -15.99 -20.19
N ALA A 266 11.16 -15.79 -21.19
CA ALA A 266 10.88 -14.88 -22.29
C ALA A 266 11.20 -15.50 -23.63
N SER A 267 10.33 -15.24 -24.59
CA SER A 267 10.57 -15.45 -26.01
C SER A 267 10.33 -14.14 -26.78
N LYS A 268 10.53 -14.13 -28.10
CA LYS A 268 10.34 -12.92 -28.91
C LYS A 268 8.96 -12.24 -28.76
N ARG A 269 7.91 -13.02 -28.52
CA ARG A 269 6.51 -12.52 -28.43
C ARG A 269 5.81 -12.85 -27.13
N PHE A 270 6.39 -13.67 -26.28
CA PHE A 270 5.74 -14.15 -25.07
C PHE A 270 6.69 -14.03 -23.88
N THR A 271 6.21 -13.45 -22.79
CA THR A 271 6.89 -13.47 -21.50
C THR A 271 5.93 -13.96 -20.45
N GLN A 272 6.44 -14.71 -19.49
CA GLN A 272 5.66 -15.17 -18.36
C GLN A 272 6.51 -15.14 -17.09
N VAL A 273 5.87 -14.88 -15.96
CA VAL A 273 6.40 -15.08 -14.63
C VAL A 273 5.33 -15.74 -13.78
N THR A 274 5.70 -16.82 -13.10
CA THR A 274 4.79 -17.60 -12.26
C THR A 274 5.47 -17.89 -10.93
N GLY A 275 4.76 -17.66 -9.85
CA GLY A 275 5.28 -17.86 -8.50
C GLY A 275 4.30 -18.61 -7.62
N ILE A 276 4.84 -19.40 -6.72
CA ILE A 276 4.12 -20.09 -5.65
C ILE A 276 4.65 -19.65 -4.31
N ARG A 277 3.77 -19.46 -3.34
CA ARG A 277 4.14 -19.18 -1.95
C ARG A 277 3.42 -20.14 -1.02
N TYR A 278 4.17 -20.60 -0.04
CA TYR A 278 3.66 -21.31 1.12
C TYR A 278 4.15 -20.62 2.38
N ARG A 279 3.26 -20.46 3.35
CA ARG A 279 3.60 -19.93 4.67
C ARG A 279 2.87 -20.71 5.76
N MET A 280 3.59 -21.00 6.83
CA MET A 280 3.07 -21.58 8.05
C MET A 280 3.69 -20.83 9.25
N SER A 281 2.88 -20.36 10.17
CA SER A 281 3.33 -19.53 11.29
C SER A 281 2.92 -20.14 12.65
N SER A 282 3.03 -21.45 12.80
CA SER A 282 2.52 -22.18 13.95
C SER A 282 3.19 -21.82 15.29
N SER A 283 4.43 -21.34 15.26
CA SER A 283 5.20 -21.00 16.47
C SER A 283 5.12 -19.53 16.88
N LEU A 284 4.37 -18.70 16.14
CA LEU A 284 4.31 -17.27 16.41
C LEU A 284 3.56 -16.90 17.69
N LEU A 285 2.65 -17.75 18.18
CA LEU A 285 1.80 -17.47 19.35
C LEU A 285 2.06 -18.43 20.54
N SER A 286 3.03 -19.31 20.47
CA SER A 286 3.38 -20.18 21.62
C SER A 286 4.39 -19.48 22.52
N ASP A 287 3.91 -18.58 23.35
CA ASP A 287 4.73 -17.94 24.39
C ASP A 287 4.46 -18.58 25.77
N ALA A 288 5.31 -18.28 26.73
CA ALA A 288 5.25 -18.85 28.06
C ALA A 288 3.91 -18.58 28.80
N ASP A 289 3.22 -17.52 28.45
CA ASP A 289 2.00 -17.05 29.09
C ASP A 289 0.70 -17.52 28.39
N SER A 290 0.78 -18.04 27.16
CA SER A 290 -0.38 -18.61 26.49
C SER A 290 -0.04 -19.94 25.82
N ARG A 291 -0.77 -20.98 26.18
CA ARG A 291 -0.69 -22.28 25.50
C ARG A 291 -1.82 -22.38 24.50
N ALA A 292 -1.48 -22.41 23.24
CA ALA A 292 -2.42 -22.58 22.15
C ALA A 292 -1.78 -23.37 21.01
N GLU A 293 -2.57 -24.19 20.36
CA GLU A 293 -2.20 -24.78 19.07
C GLU A 293 -2.69 -23.85 17.98
N TYR A 294 -1.78 -23.16 17.30
CA TYR A 294 -2.08 -22.24 16.24
C TYR A 294 -1.41 -22.70 14.94
N GLU A 295 -2.21 -23.00 13.93
CA GLU A 295 -1.75 -23.52 12.65
C GLU A 295 -2.33 -22.73 11.48
N PRO A 296 -1.84 -21.51 11.21
CA PRO A 296 -2.18 -20.80 9.98
C PRO A 296 -1.37 -21.39 8.82
N ARG A 297 -2.05 -21.76 7.75
CA ARG A 297 -1.45 -22.28 6.52
C ARG A 297 -1.93 -21.48 5.34
N PHE A 298 -1.02 -20.89 4.60
CA PHE A 298 -1.30 -20.05 3.44
C PHE A 298 -0.59 -20.62 2.23
N VAL A 299 -1.33 -20.74 1.14
CA VAL A 299 -0.79 -21.15 -0.17
C VAL A 299 -1.37 -20.23 -1.23
N ASP A 300 -0.53 -19.72 -2.11
CA ASP A 300 -0.99 -19.07 -3.32
C ASP A 300 -0.14 -19.41 -4.53
N LEU A 301 -0.77 -19.36 -5.68
CA LEU A 301 -0.16 -19.46 -7.01
C LEU A 301 -0.54 -18.23 -7.80
N GLN A 302 0.46 -17.51 -8.29
CA GLN A 302 0.26 -16.34 -9.15
C GLN A 302 1.01 -16.48 -10.45
N THR A 303 0.41 -15.96 -11.53
CA THR A 303 1.04 -15.92 -12.85
C THR A 303 0.74 -14.60 -13.54
N PHE A 304 1.75 -14.04 -14.20
CA PHE A 304 1.59 -12.90 -15.09
C PHE A 304 2.21 -13.23 -16.45
N MET A 305 1.40 -13.14 -17.48
CA MET A 305 1.76 -13.49 -18.86
C MET A 305 1.54 -12.30 -19.76
N THR A 306 2.47 -12.05 -20.66
CA THR A 306 2.37 -11.03 -21.69
C THR A 306 2.58 -11.66 -23.05
N TYR A 307 1.64 -11.47 -23.97
CA TYR A 307 1.75 -11.91 -25.35
C TYR A 307 1.65 -10.73 -26.32
N ARG A 308 2.60 -10.61 -27.23
CA ARG A 308 2.67 -9.58 -28.27
C ARG A 308 2.44 -10.18 -29.64
N PRO A 309 1.19 -10.29 -30.09
CA PRO A 309 0.89 -10.85 -31.43
C PRO A 309 1.48 -9.98 -32.55
N ALA A 310 1.53 -8.67 -32.36
CA ALA A 310 2.11 -7.69 -33.27
C ALA A 310 2.79 -6.54 -32.49
N PRO A 311 3.67 -5.74 -33.11
CA PRO A 311 4.42 -4.68 -32.42
C PRO A 311 3.57 -3.63 -31.69
N LYS A 312 2.32 -3.42 -32.13
CA LYS A 312 1.38 -2.46 -31.56
C LYS A 312 0.33 -3.07 -30.62
N TRP A 313 0.34 -4.37 -30.44
CA TRP A 313 -0.64 -5.10 -29.66
C TRP A 313 0.02 -5.88 -28.54
N GLU A 314 -0.54 -5.77 -27.36
CA GLU A 314 -0.10 -6.50 -26.18
C GLU A 314 -1.33 -7.05 -25.44
N VAL A 315 -1.30 -8.33 -25.10
CA VAL A 315 -2.29 -9.01 -24.28
C VAL A 315 -1.61 -9.43 -23.00
N ASN A 316 -2.14 -9.01 -21.85
CA ASN A 316 -1.63 -9.40 -20.56
C ASN A 316 -2.68 -10.21 -19.80
N PHE A 317 -2.26 -11.26 -19.14
CA PHE A 317 -3.07 -12.06 -18.23
C PHE A 317 -2.43 -12.11 -16.86
N LEU A 318 -3.21 -11.80 -15.82
CA LEU A 318 -2.85 -11.95 -14.42
C LEU A 318 -3.79 -12.94 -13.77
N GLY A 319 -3.26 -13.99 -13.18
CA GLY A 319 -4.04 -15.02 -12.46
C GLY A 319 -3.53 -15.16 -11.02
N ASN A 320 -4.44 -15.35 -10.08
CA ASN A 320 -4.14 -15.70 -8.69
C ASN A 320 -5.15 -16.71 -8.16
N ILE A 321 -4.63 -17.73 -7.49
CA ILE A 321 -5.41 -18.68 -6.70
C ILE A 321 -4.76 -18.75 -5.33
N ALA A 322 -5.53 -18.47 -4.29
CA ALA A 322 -5.03 -18.48 -2.91
C ALA A 322 -5.99 -19.25 -2.00
N SER A 323 -5.42 -19.99 -1.06
CA SER A 323 -6.16 -20.71 -0.02
C SER A 323 -5.47 -20.48 1.32
N ASN A 324 -6.22 -19.89 2.24
CA ASN A 324 -5.76 -19.55 3.58
C ASN A 324 -6.61 -20.34 4.58
N HIS A 325 -5.95 -21.15 5.40
CA HIS A 325 -6.58 -21.92 6.44
C HIS A 325 -6.03 -21.50 7.79
N TYR A 326 -6.90 -21.29 8.74
CA TYR A 326 -6.56 -21.05 10.13
C TYR A 326 -7.14 -22.16 10.97
N SER A 327 -6.33 -22.70 11.87
CA SER A 327 -6.79 -23.55 12.95
C SER A 327 -6.22 -22.99 14.24
N TYR A 328 -7.07 -22.70 15.19
CA TYR A 328 -6.71 -22.18 16.48
C TYR A 328 -7.41 -22.99 17.56
N ARG A 329 -6.64 -23.55 18.46
CA ARG A 329 -7.11 -24.26 19.63
C ARG A 329 -6.45 -23.66 20.87
N PRO A 330 -7.13 -22.77 21.56
CA PRO A 330 -6.63 -22.25 22.84
C PRO A 330 -6.67 -23.38 23.88
N ILE A 331 -5.66 -23.42 24.75
CA ILE A 331 -5.54 -24.40 25.82
C ILE A 331 -5.62 -23.69 27.16
N GLU A 332 -4.72 -22.73 27.37
CA GLU A 332 -4.61 -21.98 28.61
C GLU A 332 -4.03 -20.60 28.32
N LEU A 333 -4.56 -19.59 29.01
CA LEU A 333 -4.00 -18.25 29.02
C LEU A 333 -3.76 -17.83 30.47
N GLN A 334 -2.52 -17.41 30.78
CA GLN A 334 -2.20 -16.79 32.05
C GLN A 334 -1.59 -15.42 31.77
N THR A 335 -2.26 -14.36 32.19
CA THR A 335 -1.77 -12.99 31.98
C THR A 335 -1.69 -12.25 33.29
N ARG A 336 -0.53 -11.67 33.60
CA ARG A 336 -0.32 -10.79 34.75
C ARG A 336 -0.49 -9.35 34.30
N PHE A 337 -1.27 -8.57 35.06
CA PHE A 337 -1.53 -7.18 34.77
C PHE A 337 -1.83 -6.39 36.05
N GLY A 338 -1.86 -5.05 35.95
CA GLY A 338 -2.12 -4.13 37.07
C GLY A 338 -0.92 -3.26 37.40
N THR A 339 -0.98 -2.60 38.55
CA THR A 339 0.10 -1.74 39.07
C THR A 339 1.03 -2.55 39.96
N THR A 340 2.19 -1.96 40.33
CA THR A 340 3.12 -2.58 41.30
C THR A 340 2.51 -2.84 42.67
N GLU A 341 1.45 -2.12 43.03
CA GLU A 341 0.77 -2.24 44.31
C GLU A 341 -0.42 -3.19 44.27
N GLU A 342 -1.01 -3.36 43.08
CA GLU A 342 -2.17 -4.23 42.88
C GLU A 342 -2.02 -5.03 41.56
N GLN A 343 -1.22 -6.08 41.64
CA GLN A 343 -1.07 -7.04 40.55
C GLN A 343 -2.12 -8.13 40.63
N ARG A 344 -2.69 -8.45 39.46
CA ARG A 344 -3.65 -9.53 39.28
C ARG A 344 -3.14 -10.53 38.27
N VAL A 345 -3.58 -11.77 38.43
CA VAL A 345 -3.34 -12.86 37.48
C VAL A 345 -4.68 -13.32 36.93
N PHE A 346 -4.78 -13.30 35.63
CA PHE A 346 -5.95 -13.80 34.90
C PHE A 346 -5.59 -15.15 34.32
N HIS A 347 -6.33 -16.18 34.74
CA HIS A 347 -6.23 -17.55 34.22
C HIS A 347 -7.47 -17.88 33.42
N VAL A 348 -7.30 -18.42 32.22
CA VAL A 348 -8.37 -18.98 31.40
C VAL A 348 -8.02 -20.36 30.97
N TYR A 349 -8.89 -21.29 31.22
CA TYR A 349 -8.84 -22.63 30.65
C TYR A 349 -9.83 -22.73 29.53
N PHE A 350 -9.38 -23.14 28.37
CA PHE A 350 -10.20 -23.21 27.17
C PHE A 350 -10.49 -24.65 26.78
N ASP A 351 -11.68 -24.84 26.22
CA ASP A 351 -12.02 -26.01 25.42
C ASP A 351 -12.62 -25.54 24.08
N GLY A 352 -12.46 -26.38 23.06
CA GLY A 352 -12.97 -26.06 21.73
C GLY A 352 -11.90 -25.61 20.74
N ARG A 353 -12.33 -25.05 19.63
CA ARG A 353 -11.46 -24.64 18.52
C ARG A 353 -12.11 -23.67 17.56
N GLU A 354 -11.27 -22.97 16.83
CA GLU A 354 -11.61 -22.14 15.68
C GLU A 354 -11.01 -22.72 14.40
N ARG A 355 -11.76 -22.63 13.31
CA ARG A 355 -11.33 -23.00 11.97
C ARG A 355 -11.88 -22.00 11.00
N ASP A 356 -10.99 -21.32 10.32
CA ASP A 356 -11.35 -20.37 9.27
C ASP A 356 -10.74 -20.78 7.95
N ARG A 357 -11.45 -20.49 6.87
CA ARG A 357 -11.02 -20.77 5.52
C ARG A 357 -11.35 -19.61 4.60
N PHE A 358 -10.36 -19.18 3.82
CA PHE A 358 -10.49 -18.10 2.85
C PHE A 358 -9.90 -18.56 1.52
N ASP A 359 -10.76 -18.87 0.57
CA ASP A 359 -10.36 -19.26 -0.79
C ASP A 359 -10.62 -18.10 -1.74
N THR A 360 -9.58 -17.66 -2.45
CA THR A 360 -9.61 -16.52 -3.35
C THR A 360 -9.20 -16.92 -4.75
N TYR A 361 -9.97 -16.47 -5.73
CA TYR A 361 -9.72 -16.64 -7.15
C TYR A 361 -9.75 -15.29 -7.82
N TYR A 362 -8.71 -14.95 -8.57
CA TYR A 362 -8.63 -13.72 -9.31
C TYR A 362 -8.06 -14.00 -10.70
N GLY A 363 -8.73 -13.47 -11.71
CA GLY A 363 -8.27 -13.52 -13.10
C GLY A 363 -8.50 -12.18 -13.76
N ALA A 364 -7.48 -11.65 -14.46
CA ALA A 364 -7.58 -10.38 -15.15
C ALA A 364 -6.91 -10.45 -16.52
N LEU A 365 -7.54 -9.82 -17.50
CA LEU A 365 -7.09 -9.74 -18.89
C LEU A 365 -7.03 -8.27 -19.32
N THR A 366 -5.91 -7.89 -19.93
CA THR A 366 -5.76 -6.57 -20.53
C THR A 366 -5.35 -6.70 -21.98
N LEU A 367 -6.09 -6.06 -22.87
CA LEU A 367 -5.75 -5.90 -24.27
C LEU A 367 -5.31 -4.46 -24.49
N LYS A 368 -4.06 -4.25 -24.86
CA LYS A 368 -3.45 -2.95 -25.07
C LYS A 368 -3.10 -2.75 -26.53
N HIS A 369 -3.48 -1.62 -27.08
CA HIS A 369 -3.15 -1.17 -28.42
C HIS A 369 -2.41 0.15 -28.37
N THR A 370 -1.27 0.23 -29.05
CA THR A 370 -0.44 1.44 -29.16
C THR A 370 -0.42 1.89 -30.61
N PRO A 371 -1.47 2.62 -31.09
CA PRO A 371 -1.56 3.02 -32.49
C PRO A 371 -0.41 3.91 -32.92
N SER A 372 0.10 4.76 -32.00
CA SER A 372 1.26 5.61 -32.20
C SER A 372 2.08 5.72 -30.91
N ASP A 373 3.29 6.26 -30.99
CA ASP A 373 4.14 6.54 -29.82
C ASP A 373 3.49 7.53 -28.83
N LYS A 374 2.50 8.28 -29.30
CA LYS A 374 1.78 9.32 -28.54
C LYS A 374 0.45 8.84 -27.95
N SER A 375 0.00 7.66 -28.32
CA SER A 375 -1.32 7.21 -27.90
C SER A 375 -1.30 5.72 -27.54
N GLU A 376 -2.06 5.40 -26.51
CA GLU A 376 -2.28 4.05 -25.99
C GLU A 376 -3.75 3.93 -25.61
N VAL A 377 -4.37 2.85 -26.00
CA VAL A 377 -5.74 2.49 -25.59
C VAL A 377 -5.72 1.05 -25.09
N GLY A 378 -6.38 0.81 -23.98
CA GLY A 378 -6.48 -0.51 -23.38
C GLY A 378 -7.91 -0.88 -23.02
N LEU A 379 -8.23 -2.14 -23.21
CA LEU A 379 -9.41 -2.78 -22.65
C LEU A 379 -8.96 -3.69 -21.51
N GLN A 380 -9.62 -3.61 -20.37
CA GLN A 380 -9.32 -4.44 -19.21
C GLN A 380 -10.58 -5.12 -18.68
N ALA A 381 -10.44 -6.36 -18.26
CA ALA A 381 -11.50 -7.09 -17.58
C ALA A 381 -10.89 -7.91 -16.44
N PHE A 382 -11.56 -7.96 -15.30
CA PHE A 382 -11.19 -8.87 -14.23
C PHE A 382 -12.41 -9.50 -13.56
N ALA A 383 -12.18 -10.65 -12.96
CA ALA A 383 -13.12 -11.32 -12.09
C ALA A 383 -12.41 -11.74 -10.79
N PHE A 384 -13.04 -11.45 -9.69
CA PHE A 384 -12.62 -11.81 -8.34
C PHE A 384 -13.72 -12.63 -7.68
N ARG A 385 -13.36 -13.70 -7.01
CA ARG A 385 -14.24 -14.46 -6.14
C ARG A 385 -13.54 -14.83 -4.84
N SER A 386 -14.18 -14.56 -3.71
CA SER A 386 -13.77 -15.01 -2.39
C SER A 386 -14.87 -15.86 -1.77
N ASN A 387 -14.49 -17.00 -1.19
CA ASN A 387 -15.34 -17.79 -0.32
C ASN A 387 -14.69 -17.78 1.06
N GLU A 388 -15.41 -17.25 2.04
CA GLU A 388 -14.92 -17.03 3.38
C GLU A 388 -15.82 -17.82 4.34
N GLU A 389 -15.20 -18.66 5.17
CA GLU A 389 -15.87 -19.45 6.22
C GLU A 389 -15.15 -19.21 7.52
N GLU A 390 -15.90 -18.88 8.55
CA GLU A 390 -15.44 -18.74 9.92
C GLU A 390 -16.28 -19.66 10.80
N SER A 391 -15.61 -20.51 11.55
CA SER A 391 -16.28 -21.48 12.41
C SER A 391 -15.51 -21.64 13.70
N TYR A 392 -16.09 -21.20 14.79
CA TYR A 392 -15.54 -21.43 16.11
C TYR A 392 -16.60 -21.94 17.09
N ASP A 393 -16.13 -22.67 18.07
CA ASP A 393 -16.88 -23.19 19.19
C ASP A 393 -15.87 -23.25 20.34
N ILE A 394 -15.87 -22.23 21.19
CA ILE A 394 -14.85 -22.02 22.22
C ILE A 394 -15.54 -21.76 23.53
N GLU A 395 -15.26 -22.60 24.50
CA GLU A 395 -15.63 -22.44 25.89
C GLU A 395 -14.41 -22.01 26.70
N GLY A 396 -14.56 -21.01 27.55
CA GLY A 396 -13.51 -20.53 28.44
C GLY A 396 -14.01 -20.44 29.87
N ALA A 397 -13.32 -21.13 30.79
CA ALA A 397 -13.50 -20.94 32.22
C ALA A 397 -12.38 -20.06 32.77
N TYR A 398 -12.68 -18.94 33.36
CA TYR A 398 -11.68 -17.99 33.83
C TYR A 398 -11.73 -17.70 35.31
N ARG A 399 -10.55 -17.38 35.85
CA ARG A 399 -10.32 -17.02 37.24
C ARG A 399 -9.44 -15.78 37.30
N LEU A 400 -9.80 -14.87 38.21
CA LEU A 400 -9.00 -13.68 38.49
C LEU A 400 -8.48 -13.72 39.91
N ASP A 401 -7.16 -13.79 40.10
CA ASP A 401 -6.50 -13.88 41.38
C ASP A 401 -5.64 -12.63 41.66
N LYS A 402 -5.32 -12.37 42.92
CA LYS A 402 -4.29 -11.41 43.28
C LYS A 402 -2.94 -12.12 43.35
N VAL A 403 -1.87 -11.43 42.91
CA VAL A 403 -0.52 -11.97 43.02
C VAL A 403 -0.14 -12.15 44.48
N GLY A 404 0.36 -13.36 44.86
CA GLY A 404 0.68 -13.74 46.21
C GLY A 404 -0.40 -14.56 46.93
N GLU A 405 -1.60 -14.60 46.40
CA GLU A 405 -2.71 -15.43 46.96
C GLU A 405 -2.94 -16.70 46.12
N GLU A 406 -2.11 -16.94 45.11
CA GLU A 406 -2.21 -18.09 44.18
C GLU A 406 -2.16 -19.46 44.86
N SER A 407 -1.59 -19.53 46.09
CA SER A 407 -1.38 -20.79 46.81
C SER A 407 -2.39 -21.05 47.93
N ALA A 408 -3.23 -20.10 48.26
CA ALA A 408 -4.25 -20.25 49.28
C ALA A 408 -5.48 -20.92 48.67
N GLY A 409 -5.50 -22.21 48.67
CA GLY A 409 -6.65 -23.00 48.21
C GLY A 409 -7.94 -22.48 48.84
N GLU A 410 -8.94 -22.27 48.04
CA GLU A 410 -10.37 -22.07 48.34
C GLU A 410 -10.92 -20.72 48.71
N ALA A 411 -10.19 -19.71 49.20
CA ALA A 411 -10.87 -18.56 49.80
C ALA A 411 -10.73 -17.22 49.13
N SER A 412 -9.86 -17.07 48.12
CA SER A 412 -9.52 -15.76 47.55
C SER A 412 -9.76 -15.59 46.03
N SER A 413 -10.23 -16.61 45.34
CA SER A 413 -10.61 -16.46 43.92
C SER A 413 -11.77 -15.51 43.77
N LEU A 414 -11.48 -14.28 43.28
CA LEU A 414 -12.43 -13.20 43.15
C LEU A 414 -13.54 -13.45 42.12
N SER A 415 -13.39 -14.42 41.25
CA SER A 415 -14.48 -14.89 40.38
C SER A 415 -14.09 -16.11 39.57
N LEU A 416 -14.92 -17.12 39.59
CA LEU A 416 -15.03 -18.16 38.59
C LEU A 416 -16.15 -17.77 37.64
N ALA A 417 -15.87 -17.67 36.38
CA ALA A 417 -16.88 -17.43 35.37
C ALA A 417 -16.55 -18.24 34.12
N SER A 418 -17.56 -18.50 33.33
CA SER A 418 -17.37 -19.16 32.04
C SER A 418 -18.04 -18.36 30.93
N TYR A 419 -17.53 -18.51 29.74
CA TYR A 419 -18.20 -18.03 28.54
C TYR A 419 -18.13 -19.11 27.47
N HIS A 420 -19.11 -19.08 26.57
CA HIS A 420 -19.16 -19.96 25.42
C HIS A 420 -19.51 -19.13 24.19
N GLU A 421 -18.59 -19.11 23.25
CA GLU A 421 -18.73 -18.40 21.97
C GLU A 421 -18.88 -19.41 20.84
N HIS A 422 -19.88 -19.18 20.00
CA HIS A 422 -20.17 -20.02 18.85
C HIS A 422 -20.37 -19.16 17.61
N ALA A 423 -19.75 -19.58 16.49
CA ALA A 423 -20.01 -18.96 15.19
C ALA A 423 -19.97 -19.99 14.04
N ARG A 424 -20.82 -19.73 13.05
CA ARG A 424 -20.86 -20.44 11.77
C ARG A 424 -21.17 -19.40 10.69
N ASN A 425 -20.12 -18.68 10.27
CA ASN A 425 -20.26 -17.58 9.34
C ASN A 425 -19.76 -17.97 7.95
N ARG A 426 -20.47 -17.52 6.93
CA ARG A 426 -20.08 -17.68 5.53
C ARG A 426 -20.31 -16.41 4.76
N LEU A 427 -19.29 -15.96 4.04
CA LEU A 427 -19.42 -14.87 3.10
C LEU A 427 -18.87 -15.28 1.74
N GLN A 428 -19.66 -15.08 0.71
CA GLN A 428 -19.26 -15.26 -0.67
C GLN A 428 -19.31 -13.92 -1.37
N ALA A 429 -18.16 -13.48 -1.88
CA ALA A 429 -18.03 -12.26 -2.64
C ALA A 429 -17.65 -12.58 -4.09
N THR A 430 -18.35 -12.00 -5.05
CA THR A 430 -18.01 -12.07 -6.47
C THR A 430 -18.03 -10.68 -7.05
N VAL A 431 -16.92 -10.27 -7.67
CA VAL A 431 -16.78 -8.96 -8.31
C VAL A 431 -16.26 -9.18 -9.73
N ALA A 432 -16.93 -8.58 -10.70
CA ALA A 432 -16.50 -8.59 -12.10
C ALA A 432 -16.43 -7.16 -12.62
N HIS A 433 -15.38 -6.83 -13.36
CA HIS A 433 -15.15 -5.50 -13.92
C HIS A 433 -14.77 -5.57 -15.39
N VAL A 434 -15.28 -4.63 -16.17
CA VAL A 434 -14.85 -4.36 -17.56
C VAL A 434 -14.65 -2.87 -17.70
N GLY A 435 -13.52 -2.47 -18.29
CA GLY A 435 -13.19 -1.06 -18.47
C GLY A 435 -12.32 -0.80 -19.68
N VAL A 436 -12.34 0.44 -20.11
CA VAL A 436 -11.48 0.99 -21.16
C VAL A 436 -10.66 2.13 -20.56
N TYR A 437 -9.41 2.21 -20.97
CA TYR A 437 -8.54 3.33 -20.59
C TYR A 437 -7.70 3.79 -21.77
N GLY A 438 -7.23 5.03 -21.70
CA GLY A 438 -6.35 5.57 -22.72
C GLY A 438 -5.39 6.60 -22.18
N LEU A 439 -4.29 6.74 -22.90
CA LEU A 439 -3.31 7.79 -22.75
C LEU A 439 -3.06 8.42 -24.10
N SER A 440 -3.16 9.75 -24.17
CA SER A 440 -2.98 10.51 -25.40
C SER A 440 -2.10 11.72 -25.15
N GLN A 441 -0.93 11.78 -25.76
CA GLN A 441 -0.09 12.96 -25.74
C GLN A 441 -0.62 13.97 -26.77
N LEU A 442 -1.43 14.92 -26.28
CA LEU A 442 -2.09 15.92 -27.14
C LEU A 442 -1.09 16.94 -27.69
N SER A 443 -0.07 17.27 -26.89
CA SER A 443 1.01 18.18 -27.30
C SER A 443 2.32 17.78 -26.61
N SER A 444 3.39 18.54 -26.81
CA SER A 444 4.68 18.31 -26.10
C SER A 444 4.59 18.50 -24.59
N PHE A 445 3.56 19.16 -24.10
CA PHE A 445 3.38 19.46 -22.67
C PHE A 445 2.04 18.98 -22.09
N HIS A 446 1.10 18.45 -22.88
CA HIS A 446 -0.19 17.92 -22.44
C HIS A 446 -0.27 16.43 -22.68
N THR A 447 -0.52 15.67 -21.61
CA THR A 447 -0.78 14.23 -21.67
C THR A 447 -2.11 13.94 -20.98
N LEU A 448 -3.12 13.62 -21.78
CA LEU A 448 -4.45 13.24 -21.31
C LEU A 448 -4.46 11.75 -20.97
N LYS A 449 -4.88 11.42 -19.74
CA LYS A 449 -5.18 10.05 -19.28
C LYS A 449 -6.69 9.99 -19.01
N TRP A 450 -7.35 8.97 -19.50
CA TRP A 450 -8.79 8.79 -19.32
C TRP A 450 -9.17 7.33 -19.20
N GLY A 451 -10.31 7.07 -18.61
CA GLY A 451 -10.85 5.70 -18.53
C GLY A 451 -12.29 5.71 -18.06
N ALA A 452 -12.97 4.61 -18.37
CA ALA A 452 -14.32 4.32 -17.90
C ALA A 452 -14.46 2.82 -17.66
N GLY A 453 -15.30 2.44 -16.70
CA GLY A 453 -15.50 1.05 -16.36
C GLY A 453 -16.85 0.79 -15.69
N LEU A 454 -17.28 -0.46 -15.81
CA LEU A 454 -18.46 -1.00 -15.15
C LEU A 454 -18.03 -2.19 -14.28
N GLN A 455 -18.53 -2.24 -13.07
CA GLN A 455 -18.27 -3.28 -12.08
C GLN A 455 -19.59 -3.85 -11.57
N SER A 456 -19.68 -5.16 -11.55
CA SER A 456 -20.77 -5.91 -10.94
C SER A 456 -20.29 -6.53 -9.63
N GLU A 457 -21.07 -6.39 -8.58
CA GLU A 457 -20.77 -6.89 -7.24
C GLU A 457 -21.92 -7.77 -6.78
N ARG A 458 -21.58 -8.94 -6.25
CA ARG A 458 -22.53 -9.86 -5.61
C ARG A 458 -21.93 -10.40 -4.32
N PHE A 459 -22.64 -10.17 -3.23
CA PHE A 459 -22.31 -10.69 -1.90
C PHE A 459 -23.47 -11.57 -1.41
N VAL A 460 -23.11 -12.70 -0.82
CA VAL A 460 -24.05 -13.59 -0.11
C VAL A 460 -23.46 -13.85 1.26
N ASP A 461 -24.19 -13.45 2.29
CA ASP A 461 -23.71 -13.41 3.66
C ASP A 461 -24.66 -14.17 4.58
N ARG A 462 -24.10 -15.10 5.33
CA ARG A 462 -24.80 -15.86 6.37
C ARG A 462 -24.01 -15.77 7.66
N ILE A 463 -24.60 -15.20 8.68
CA ILE A 463 -24.06 -15.08 10.02
C ILE A 463 -24.95 -15.89 10.97
N SER A 464 -24.31 -16.68 11.81
CA SER A 464 -24.94 -17.37 12.92
C SER A 464 -23.94 -17.38 14.07
N GLU A 465 -24.11 -16.42 14.97
CA GLU A 465 -23.27 -16.26 16.16
C GLU A 465 -24.13 -16.21 17.41
N TRP A 466 -23.65 -16.80 18.47
CA TRP A 466 -24.19 -16.59 19.80
C TRP A 466 -23.08 -16.64 20.85
N GLU A 467 -23.32 -15.99 21.96
CA GLU A 467 -22.43 -15.94 23.11
C GLU A 467 -23.26 -16.11 24.39
N SER A 468 -22.83 -17.06 25.23
CA SER A 468 -23.37 -17.21 26.58
C SER A 468 -22.27 -16.92 27.61
N ARG A 469 -22.67 -16.37 28.76
CA ARG A 469 -21.77 -16.14 29.89
C ARG A 469 -22.45 -16.57 31.18
N ASP A 470 -21.68 -17.27 31.98
CA ASP A 470 -22.02 -17.57 33.36
C ASP A 470 -21.01 -16.88 34.27
N SER A 471 -21.45 -15.96 35.10
CA SER A 471 -20.60 -15.17 35.99
C SER A 471 -20.87 -15.49 37.46
N SER A 472 -21.21 -16.72 37.77
CA SER A 472 -21.48 -17.19 39.16
C SER A 472 -22.48 -16.32 39.94
N GLY A 473 -23.40 -15.66 39.25
CA GLY A 473 -24.48 -14.88 39.88
C GLY A 473 -24.16 -13.41 40.13
N TYR A 474 -23.00 -12.92 39.83
CA TYR A 474 -22.62 -11.57 40.23
C TYR A 474 -22.71 -10.49 39.16
N SER A 475 -22.59 -10.83 37.90
CA SER A 475 -22.61 -9.84 36.80
C SER A 475 -23.82 -9.97 35.88
N LEU A 476 -24.62 -11.03 35.99
CA LEU A 476 -25.85 -11.26 35.23
C LEU A 476 -26.93 -11.73 36.17
N PRO A 477 -28.24 -11.41 35.92
CA PRO A 477 -29.34 -11.98 36.70
C PRO A 477 -29.29 -13.51 36.55
N GLN A 478 -28.93 -14.20 37.62
CA GLN A 478 -28.98 -15.67 37.63
C GLN A 478 -30.38 -16.13 37.84
N THR A 479 -30.88 -16.95 36.95
CA THR A 479 -32.15 -17.66 37.12
C THR A 479 -31.98 -19.01 37.84
N GLY A 480 -30.75 -19.42 38.13
CA GLY A 480 -30.38 -20.63 38.88
C GLY A 480 -30.48 -21.94 38.11
N ARG A 481 -30.96 -21.94 36.87
CA ARG A 481 -31.17 -23.17 36.06
C ARG A 481 -30.83 -23.05 34.59
N GLU A 482 -30.56 -21.85 34.09
CA GLU A 482 -30.41 -21.58 32.66
C GLU A 482 -29.19 -20.70 32.44
N VAL A 483 -28.36 -21.05 31.43
CA VAL A 483 -27.26 -20.23 30.97
C VAL A 483 -27.81 -19.17 30.01
N ASN A 484 -27.60 -17.90 30.34
CA ASN A 484 -28.10 -16.81 29.52
C ASN A 484 -27.30 -16.58 28.27
N VAL A 485 -27.95 -16.59 27.11
CA VAL A 485 -27.37 -16.09 25.87
C VAL A 485 -27.40 -14.56 25.93
N ILE A 486 -26.21 -13.95 25.95
CA ILE A 486 -26.05 -12.50 26.07
C ILE A 486 -25.94 -11.81 24.71
N ALA A 487 -25.60 -12.55 23.68
CA ALA A 487 -25.55 -12.10 22.31
C ALA A 487 -26.02 -13.21 21.39
N ASN A 488 -26.86 -12.84 20.44
CA ASN A 488 -27.37 -13.73 19.42
C ASN A 488 -27.51 -12.93 18.11
N LEU A 489 -26.77 -13.30 17.09
CA LEU A 489 -26.70 -12.56 15.84
C LEU A 489 -26.95 -13.48 14.65
N PHE A 490 -28.02 -13.19 13.91
CA PHE A 490 -28.36 -13.92 12.71
C PHE A 490 -28.42 -13.00 11.49
N SER A 491 -27.88 -13.47 10.38
CA SER A 491 -27.97 -12.79 9.09
C SER A 491 -28.10 -13.80 7.96
N ASN A 492 -28.95 -13.48 6.99
CA ASN A 492 -29.00 -14.16 5.70
C ASN A 492 -29.28 -13.12 4.63
N ASN A 493 -28.22 -12.39 4.27
CA ASN A 493 -28.31 -11.25 3.37
C ASN A 493 -27.70 -11.56 2.01
N SER A 494 -28.24 -10.94 0.98
CA SER A 494 -27.63 -10.90 -0.33
C SER A 494 -27.66 -9.48 -0.90
N LEU A 495 -26.55 -9.07 -1.48
CA LEU A 495 -26.41 -7.79 -2.16
C LEU A 495 -26.01 -8.06 -3.61
N SER A 496 -26.71 -7.45 -4.57
CA SER A 496 -26.28 -7.38 -5.95
C SER A 496 -26.31 -5.92 -6.39
N SER A 497 -25.20 -5.41 -6.89
CA SER A 497 -25.07 -4.01 -7.29
C SER A 497 -24.16 -3.81 -8.48
N MET A 498 -24.28 -2.64 -9.12
CA MET A 498 -23.45 -2.19 -10.22
C MET A 498 -22.79 -0.88 -9.85
N ARG A 499 -21.51 -0.74 -10.19
CA ARG A 499 -20.78 0.53 -10.13
C ARG A 499 -20.33 0.94 -11.51
N GLY A 500 -20.64 2.17 -11.90
CA GLY A 500 -20.08 2.81 -13.08
C GLY A 500 -19.05 3.83 -12.65
N SER A 501 -17.87 3.85 -13.25
CA SER A 501 -16.84 4.84 -12.95
C SER A 501 -16.21 5.39 -14.22
N GLY A 502 -15.76 6.64 -14.17
CA GLY A 502 -15.00 7.26 -15.25
C GLY A 502 -14.07 8.33 -14.69
N TYR A 503 -12.95 8.55 -15.38
CA TYR A 503 -12.03 9.63 -15.06
C TYR A 503 -11.41 10.26 -16.30
N ALA A 504 -11.06 11.52 -16.18
CA ALA A 504 -10.24 12.23 -17.12
C ALA A 504 -9.23 13.09 -16.37
N GLN A 505 -7.98 13.08 -16.81
CA GLN A 505 -6.87 13.73 -16.15
C GLN A 505 -5.87 14.24 -17.17
N ASP A 506 -5.46 15.50 -17.05
CA ASP A 506 -4.38 16.07 -17.85
C ASP A 506 -3.11 16.22 -17.01
N VAL A 507 -2.00 15.78 -17.55
CA VAL A 507 -0.65 15.96 -17.01
C VAL A 507 0.05 16.99 -17.88
N ILE A 508 0.27 18.18 -17.32
CA ILE A 508 0.85 19.33 -17.99
C ILE A 508 2.28 19.52 -17.47
N LYS A 509 3.27 19.37 -18.36
CA LYS A 509 4.68 19.61 -18.05
C LYS A 509 5.20 20.79 -18.85
N PHE A 510 5.63 21.85 -18.19
CA PHE A 510 6.17 23.03 -18.84
C PHE A 510 7.34 23.63 -18.05
N ARG A 511 8.21 24.31 -18.76
CA ARG A 511 9.37 24.99 -18.20
C ARG A 511 9.23 26.49 -18.29
N THR A 512 9.57 27.15 -17.19
CA THR A 512 9.69 28.60 -17.08
C THR A 512 11.14 28.98 -16.72
N PRO A 513 11.53 30.26 -16.77
CA PRO A 513 12.83 30.69 -16.26
C PRO A 513 13.05 30.31 -14.78
N GLN A 514 11.98 30.26 -13.98
CA GLN A 514 12.03 29.94 -12.56
C GLN A 514 12.23 28.43 -12.30
N GLY A 515 11.72 27.56 -13.19
CA GLY A 515 11.84 26.12 -12.98
C GLY A 515 10.95 25.29 -13.88
N LEU A 516 10.93 24.00 -13.59
CA LEU A 516 10.04 23.02 -14.21
C LEU A 516 8.80 22.84 -13.37
N PHE A 517 7.64 22.96 -14.00
CA PHE A 517 6.34 22.68 -13.41
C PHE A 517 5.75 21.39 -13.99
N THR A 518 5.21 20.57 -13.12
CA THR A 518 4.34 19.45 -13.48
C THR A 518 3.01 19.70 -12.81
N VAL A 519 1.97 19.97 -13.57
CA VAL A 519 0.60 20.17 -13.06
C VAL A 519 -0.24 18.98 -13.49
N ILE A 520 -0.92 18.38 -12.53
CA ILE A 520 -1.87 17.29 -12.76
C ILE A 520 -3.23 17.77 -12.30
N ALA A 521 -4.21 17.76 -13.20
CA ALA A 521 -5.59 18.09 -12.87
C ALA A 521 -6.51 17.02 -13.43
N GLY A 522 -7.40 16.49 -12.62
CA GLY A 522 -8.29 15.43 -13.03
C GLY A 522 -9.61 15.42 -12.29
N LEU A 523 -10.56 14.77 -12.91
CA LEU A 523 -11.91 14.55 -12.38
C LEU A 523 -12.24 13.08 -12.47
N ARG A 524 -12.78 12.54 -11.41
CA ARG A 524 -13.34 11.19 -11.35
C ARG A 524 -14.82 11.26 -10.99
N ALA A 525 -15.63 10.45 -11.64
CA ALA A 525 -17.04 10.27 -11.33
C ALA A 525 -17.31 8.78 -11.09
N THR A 526 -18.08 8.46 -10.06
CA THR A 526 -18.49 7.10 -9.74
C THR A 526 -19.95 7.08 -9.33
N TYR A 527 -20.72 6.17 -9.93
CA TYR A 527 -22.13 5.94 -9.60
C TYR A 527 -22.30 4.53 -9.05
N TRP A 528 -22.98 4.40 -7.89
CA TRP A 528 -23.31 3.12 -7.29
C TRP A 528 -24.83 2.89 -7.27
N SER A 529 -25.25 1.81 -7.88
CA SER A 529 -26.69 1.53 -8.06
C SER A 529 -27.41 1.18 -6.76
N TYR A 530 -26.71 0.65 -5.73
CA TYR A 530 -27.30 0.22 -4.47
C TYR A 530 -27.90 1.37 -3.68
N ASN A 531 -27.13 2.42 -3.42
CA ASN A 531 -27.58 3.62 -2.71
C ASN A 531 -27.87 4.80 -3.64
N ARG A 532 -27.84 4.61 -4.97
CA ARG A 532 -28.11 5.60 -6.03
C ARG A 532 -27.28 6.88 -5.90
N GLU A 533 -26.05 6.78 -5.38
CA GLU A 533 -25.19 7.93 -5.16
C GLU A 533 -24.25 8.14 -6.34
N LEU A 534 -24.20 9.39 -6.82
CA LEU A 534 -23.20 9.89 -7.75
C LEU A 534 -22.12 10.66 -6.98
N LEU A 535 -20.89 10.22 -7.11
CA LEU A 535 -19.71 10.83 -6.51
C LEU A 535 -18.93 11.55 -7.58
N ILE A 536 -18.53 12.78 -7.31
CA ILE A 536 -17.64 13.57 -8.18
C ILE A 536 -16.43 13.99 -7.36
N SER A 537 -15.25 13.61 -7.81
CA SER A 537 -13.99 13.72 -7.08
C SER A 537 -12.93 14.46 -7.90
N PRO A 538 -12.91 15.82 -7.85
CA PRO A 538 -11.85 16.62 -8.45
C PRO A 538 -10.55 16.47 -7.66
N ARG A 539 -9.42 16.39 -8.36
CA ARG A 539 -8.08 16.26 -7.79
C ARG A 539 -7.09 17.09 -8.59
N ALA A 540 -6.15 17.73 -7.90
CA ALA A 540 -5.09 18.50 -8.53
C ALA A 540 -3.79 18.39 -7.74
N SER A 541 -2.68 18.41 -8.45
CA SER A 541 -1.36 18.53 -7.85
C SER A 541 -0.41 19.34 -8.70
N VAL A 542 0.55 19.96 -8.05
CA VAL A 542 1.61 20.77 -8.68
C VAL A 542 2.94 20.32 -8.11
N GLY A 543 3.82 19.89 -8.99
CA GLY A 543 5.22 19.64 -8.68
C GLY A 543 6.08 20.74 -9.29
N PHE A 544 7.08 21.23 -8.57
CA PHE A 544 7.97 22.30 -8.98
C PHE A 544 9.43 21.95 -8.67
N ILE A 545 10.28 22.05 -9.67
CA ILE A 545 11.75 21.91 -9.54
C ILE A 545 12.37 23.26 -9.92
N PRO A 546 12.94 24.04 -8.97
CA PRO A 546 13.54 25.34 -9.24
C PRO A 546 14.75 25.23 -10.16
N THR A 547 14.92 26.18 -11.10
CA THR A 547 16.12 26.27 -11.93
C THR A 547 17.35 26.64 -11.09
N ALA A 548 17.17 27.47 -10.07
CA ALA A 548 18.25 27.94 -9.19
C ALA A 548 18.87 26.81 -8.36
N ASN A 549 18.06 25.85 -7.94
CA ASN A 549 18.56 24.66 -7.22
C ASN A 549 17.70 23.44 -7.61
N GLN A 550 18.26 22.63 -8.48
CA GLN A 550 17.59 21.45 -8.99
C GLN A 550 17.55 20.27 -8.00
N ASP A 551 18.24 20.37 -6.87
CA ASP A 551 18.21 19.36 -5.80
C ASP A 551 16.97 19.49 -4.92
N ILE A 552 16.19 20.56 -5.10
CA ILE A 552 14.93 20.80 -4.42
C ILE A 552 13.78 20.42 -5.35
N THR A 553 12.80 19.69 -4.81
CA THR A 553 11.51 19.45 -5.45
C THR A 553 10.42 19.83 -4.48
N LEU A 554 9.47 20.67 -4.88
CA LEU A 554 8.32 21.06 -4.08
C LEU A 554 7.05 20.44 -4.67
N ARG A 555 6.12 20.06 -3.81
CA ARG A 555 4.84 19.44 -4.19
C ARG A 555 3.70 20.07 -3.41
N LEU A 556 2.60 20.34 -4.11
CA LEU A 556 1.32 20.73 -3.53
C LEU A 556 0.26 19.80 -4.14
N ALA A 557 -0.57 19.18 -3.30
CA ALA A 557 -1.67 18.36 -3.77
C ALA A 557 -2.95 18.64 -2.99
N THR A 558 -4.07 18.67 -3.69
CA THR A 558 -5.40 18.80 -3.11
C THR A 558 -6.41 17.98 -3.88
N GLY A 559 -7.50 17.59 -3.24
CA GLY A 559 -8.57 16.87 -3.91
C GLY A 559 -9.64 16.37 -2.96
N LEU A 560 -10.77 16.05 -3.56
CA LEU A 560 -11.87 15.35 -2.91
C LEU A 560 -11.73 13.85 -3.18
N TYR A 561 -11.68 13.09 -2.12
CA TYR A 561 -11.60 11.62 -2.12
C TYR A 561 -12.87 11.08 -1.48
N SER A 562 -13.52 10.14 -2.14
CA SER A 562 -14.75 9.53 -1.65
C SER A 562 -14.58 8.02 -1.62
N GLN A 563 -15.13 7.38 -0.61
CA GLN A 563 -15.15 5.92 -0.49
C GLN A 563 -16.57 5.46 -0.28
N SER A 564 -17.10 4.74 -1.27
CA SER A 564 -18.40 4.07 -1.10
C SER A 564 -18.29 3.00 -0.01
N PRO A 565 -19.36 2.78 0.78
CA PRO A 565 -19.35 1.74 1.77
C PRO A 565 -19.02 0.38 1.14
N PHE A 566 -18.19 -0.39 1.82
CA PHE A 566 -18.04 -1.81 1.49
C PHE A 566 -19.08 -2.64 2.23
N TYR A 567 -19.24 -3.89 1.84
CA TYR A 567 -20.34 -4.73 2.28
C TYR A 567 -20.53 -4.75 3.81
N LYS A 568 -19.45 -4.87 4.58
CA LYS A 568 -19.49 -4.97 6.05
C LYS A 568 -20.00 -3.68 6.73
N GLU A 569 -19.71 -2.52 6.15
CA GLU A 569 -20.20 -1.22 6.66
C GLU A 569 -21.70 -1.04 6.53
N LEU A 570 -22.33 -1.75 5.59
CA LEU A 570 -23.79 -1.69 5.36
C LEU A 570 -24.59 -2.44 6.43
N ARG A 571 -23.94 -3.30 7.22
CA ARG A 571 -24.62 -4.11 8.23
C ARG A 571 -25.07 -3.23 9.40
N VAL A 572 -26.35 -3.29 9.72
CA VAL A 572 -26.97 -2.66 10.89
C VAL A 572 -27.65 -3.74 11.70
N GLU A 573 -27.39 -3.76 12.99
CA GLU A 573 -28.02 -4.68 13.93
C GLU A 573 -29.37 -4.08 14.36
N GLU A 574 -30.45 -4.83 14.20
CA GLU A 574 -31.81 -4.50 14.64
C GLU A 574 -32.38 -5.66 15.45
N GLN A 575 -33.30 -5.36 16.36
CA GLN A 575 -34.04 -6.43 17.06
C GLN A 575 -35.32 -6.76 16.29
N ASP A 576 -35.58 -8.06 16.09
CA ASP A 576 -36.84 -8.53 15.52
C ASP A 576 -37.96 -8.52 16.59
N ALA A 577 -39.18 -8.85 16.17
CA ALA A 577 -40.34 -8.91 17.07
C ALA A 577 -40.21 -9.98 18.18
N GLY A 578 -39.29 -10.93 18.03
CA GLY A 578 -38.97 -11.97 19.00
C GLY A 578 -37.82 -11.62 19.95
N GLY A 579 -37.21 -10.41 19.80
CA GLY A 579 -36.06 -9.97 20.59
C GLY A 579 -34.70 -10.51 20.08
N ASN A 580 -34.66 -11.21 18.93
CA ASN A 580 -33.40 -11.66 18.35
C ASN A 580 -32.74 -10.51 17.60
N THR A 581 -31.42 -10.42 17.70
CA THR A 581 -30.65 -9.46 16.90
C THR A 581 -30.49 -10.00 15.47
N ILE A 582 -31.03 -9.26 14.51
CA ILE A 582 -30.91 -9.54 13.10
C ILE A 582 -30.04 -8.48 12.41
N VAL A 583 -29.34 -8.86 11.37
CA VAL A 583 -28.53 -7.94 10.58
C VAL A 583 -29.29 -7.58 9.30
N ARG A 584 -29.49 -6.28 9.09
CA ARG A 584 -29.98 -5.74 7.82
C ARG A 584 -28.91 -4.94 7.11
N LEU A 585 -29.09 -4.75 5.80
CA LEU A 585 -28.21 -3.91 4.99
C LEU A 585 -28.83 -2.52 4.81
N ASN A 586 -28.14 -1.48 5.27
CA ASN A 586 -28.56 -0.10 5.13
C ASN A 586 -28.27 0.44 3.71
N SER A 587 -29.33 0.65 2.91
CA SER A 587 -29.22 1.25 1.59
C SER A 587 -29.05 2.77 1.60
N ASP A 588 -29.28 3.43 2.73
CA ASP A 588 -29.19 4.89 2.85
C ASP A 588 -27.79 5.36 3.23
N LEU A 589 -26.91 4.44 3.62
CA LEU A 589 -25.52 4.75 3.94
C LEU A 589 -24.81 5.33 2.72
N LYS A 590 -24.30 6.55 2.88
CA LYS A 590 -23.60 7.29 1.82
C LYS A 590 -22.09 7.12 1.90
N ALA A 591 -21.42 7.44 0.79
CA ALA A 591 -19.97 7.43 0.73
C ALA A 591 -19.36 8.39 1.75
N GLN A 592 -18.34 7.91 2.44
CA GLN A 592 -17.47 8.72 3.27
C GLN A 592 -16.61 9.64 2.37
N ARG A 593 -16.25 10.81 2.87
CA ARG A 593 -15.52 11.82 2.08
C ARG A 593 -14.34 12.40 2.86
N SER A 594 -13.25 12.63 2.14
CA SER A 594 -12.04 13.28 2.66
C SER A 594 -11.56 14.34 1.67
N ILE A 595 -11.34 15.56 2.15
CA ILE A 595 -10.67 16.62 1.36
C ILE A 595 -9.23 16.70 1.86
N HIS A 596 -8.28 16.52 0.95
CA HIS A 596 -6.86 16.56 1.27
C HIS A 596 -6.22 17.88 0.88
N PHE A 597 -5.32 18.37 1.73
CA PHE A 597 -4.36 19.44 1.46
C PHE A 597 -2.98 18.94 1.90
N ILE A 598 -2.06 18.81 0.96
CA ILE A 598 -0.73 18.26 1.19
C ILE A 598 0.29 19.22 0.60
N LEU A 599 1.23 19.66 1.43
CA LEU A 599 2.39 20.44 1.02
C LEU A 599 3.64 19.66 1.41
N GLY A 600 4.49 19.38 0.44
CA GLY A 600 5.70 18.61 0.67
C GLY A 600 6.85 19.01 -0.23
N GLY A 601 8.00 18.45 0.06
CA GLY A 601 9.19 18.64 -0.76
C GLY A 601 10.30 17.66 -0.44
N ASP A 602 11.20 17.55 -1.38
CA ASP A 602 12.41 16.74 -1.27
C ASP A 602 13.61 17.66 -1.42
N TYR A 603 14.65 17.37 -0.66
CA TYR A 603 15.97 17.98 -0.80
C TYR A 603 17.04 16.91 -0.89
N SER A 604 17.69 16.82 -2.05
CA SER A 604 18.80 15.91 -2.30
C SER A 604 20.13 16.62 -2.03
N PHE A 605 21.01 16.02 -1.25
CA PHE A 605 22.29 16.63 -0.86
C PHE A 605 23.36 15.55 -0.69
N LYS A 606 24.63 16.01 -0.62
CA LYS A 606 25.76 15.12 -0.39
C LYS A 606 26.47 15.46 0.91
N VAL A 607 26.80 14.42 1.67
CA VAL A 607 27.63 14.52 2.88
C VAL A 607 28.78 13.53 2.75
N GLY A 608 30.01 14.01 2.79
CA GLY A 608 31.19 13.15 2.64
C GLY A 608 31.22 12.38 1.31
N GLY A 609 30.70 12.96 0.21
CA GLY A 609 30.61 12.34 -1.11
C GLY A 609 29.44 11.37 -1.30
N ARG A 610 28.66 11.08 -0.25
CA ARG A 610 27.51 10.17 -0.25
C ARG A 610 26.19 10.90 -0.48
N ASN A 611 25.25 10.25 -1.14
CA ASN A 611 23.96 10.84 -1.50
C ASN A 611 22.95 10.67 -0.38
N PHE A 612 22.27 11.76 -0.01
CA PHE A 612 21.17 11.80 0.94
C PHE A 612 19.97 12.50 0.32
N LYS A 613 18.79 12.14 0.78
CA LYS A 613 17.52 12.76 0.41
C LYS A 613 16.67 12.96 1.66
N LEU A 614 16.32 14.20 1.95
CA LEU A 614 15.33 14.55 2.97
C LEU A 614 14.00 14.79 2.27
N SER A 615 12.97 14.03 2.64
CA SER A 615 11.60 14.24 2.21
C SER A 615 10.77 14.69 3.40
N SER A 616 9.96 15.73 3.25
CA SER A 616 9.08 16.23 4.31
C SER A 616 7.75 16.69 3.75
N GLU A 617 6.64 16.30 4.41
CA GLU A 617 5.28 16.64 4.02
C GLU A 617 4.44 17.04 5.23
N VAL A 618 3.69 18.14 5.10
CA VAL A 618 2.63 18.54 6.04
C VAL A 618 1.29 18.31 5.36
N TYR A 619 0.34 17.75 6.07
CA TYR A 619 -0.96 17.44 5.51
C TYR A 619 -2.11 17.77 6.47
N TYR A 620 -3.24 18.12 5.86
CA TYR A 620 -4.54 18.27 6.50
C TYR A 620 -5.58 17.51 5.69
N LYS A 621 -6.39 16.67 6.38
CA LYS A 621 -7.53 15.98 5.81
C LYS A 621 -8.79 16.40 6.55
N HIS A 622 -9.78 16.90 5.82
CA HIS A 622 -11.12 17.16 6.36
C HIS A 622 -12.03 15.98 6.03
N LEU A 623 -12.57 15.35 7.06
CA LEU A 623 -13.40 14.15 6.95
C LEU A 623 -14.86 14.50 7.16
N SER A 624 -15.75 13.99 6.30
CA SER A 624 -17.19 14.17 6.40
C SER A 624 -17.94 12.89 6.04
N ARG A 625 -19.16 12.75 6.56
CA ARG A 625 -19.99 11.56 6.38
C ARG A 625 -19.27 10.28 6.83
N ILE A 626 -18.52 10.35 7.91
CA ILE A 626 -17.86 9.18 8.47
C ILE A 626 -18.93 8.22 9.01
N ASN A 627 -18.76 6.93 8.75
CA ASN A 627 -19.42 5.84 9.43
C ASN A 627 -18.54 5.38 10.59
N PRO A 628 -18.79 5.80 11.84
CA PRO A 628 -17.93 5.45 12.97
C PRO A 628 -17.94 3.95 13.22
N TYR A 629 -16.87 3.46 13.83
CA TYR A 629 -16.81 2.08 14.29
C TYR A 629 -16.07 1.99 15.63
N THR A 630 -16.39 0.94 16.37
CA THR A 630 -15.67 0.55 17.58
C THR A 630 -14.94 -0.75 17.34
N VAL A 631 -13.89 -0.99 18.12
CA VAL A 631 -13.12 -2.24 18.09
C VAL A 631 -13.37 -2.97 19.38
N ASP A 632 -13.94 -4.18 19.28
CA ASP A 632 -14.20 -5.09 20.40
C ASP A 632 -13.24 -6.27 20.26
N ASN A 633 -12.21 -6.34 21.11
CA ASN A 633 -11.06 -7.20 20.96
C ASN A 633 -10.39 -6.97 19.59
N VAL A 634 -10.77 -7.75 18.58
CA VAL A 634 -10.29 -7.60 17.19
C VAL A 634 -11.43 -7.38 16.20
N LYS A 635 -12.68 -7.49 16.65
CA LYS A 635 -13.85 -7.32 15.79
C LYS A 635 -14.19 -5.85 15.63
N ILE A 636 -14.33 -5.40 14.38
CA ILE A 636 -14.79 -4.04 14.04
C ILE A 636 -16.32 -4.06 13.96
N ARG A 637 -16.96 -3.18 14.72
CA ARG A 637 -18.40 -2.94 14.71
C ARG A 637 -18.69 -1.56 14.19
N TYR A 638 -19.26 -1.46 12.99
CA TYR A 638 -19.68 -0.20 12.39
C TYR A 638 -21.04 0.25 12.95
N TYR A 639 -21.21 1.57 13.04
CA TYR A 639 -22.51 2.13 13.43
C TYR A 639 -23.56 2.00 12.32
N GLY A 640 -23.12 1.82 11.07
CA GLY A 640 -23.99 1.73 9.90
C GLY A 640 -24.67 3.04 9.52
N GLU A 641 -24.19 4.18 10.04
CA GLU A 641 -24.73 5.51 9.85
C GLU A 641 -23.64 6.53 9.54
N ASN A 642 -23.91 7.51 8.66
CA ASN A 642 -23.00 8.62 8.39
C ASN A 642 -23.13 9.73 9.47
N CYS A 643 -22.92 9.41 10.72
CA CYS A 643 -23.18 10.29 11.85
C CYS A 643 -21.95 11.01 12.40
N ALA A 644 -20.80 10.96 11.68
CA ALA A 644 -19.59 11.64 12.16
C ALA A 644 -18.90 12.48 11.10
N ARG A 645 -18.13 13.45 11.60
CA ARG A 645 -17.20 14.31 10.86
C ARG A 645 -15.89 14.40 11.63
N GLY A 646 -14.79 14.73 10.94
CA GLY A 646 -13.51 14.77 11.61
C GLY A 646 -12.44 15.49 10.83
N TYR A 647 -11.24 15.47 11.39
CA TYR A 647 -10.04 15.97 10.73
C TYR A 647 -8.81 15.15 11.12
N ILE A 648 -7.83 15.19 10.24
CA ILE A 648 -6.50 14.64 10.48
C ILE A 648 -5.50 15.71 10.06
N VAL A 649 -4.56 16.04 10.94
CA VAL A 649 -3.43 16.91 10.65
C VAL A 649 -2.15 16.21 11.07
N GLY A 650 -1.09 16.33 10.25
CA GLY A 650 0.16 15.69 10.57
C GLY A 650 1.34 16.19 9.75
N TRP A 651 2.49 15.72 10.18
CA TRP A 651 3.79 16.00 9.59
C TRP A 651 4.56 14.69 9.45
N ASP A 652 4.97 14.39 8.22
CA ASP A 652 5.78 13.24 7.87
C ASP A 652 7.14 13.69 7.39
N THR A 653 8.21 13.05 7.84
CA THR A 653 9.57 13.31 7.37
C THR A 653 10.36 12.02 7.26
N LYS A 654 11.21 11.94 6.23
CA LYS A 654 12.07 10.79 5.96
C LYS A 654 13.44 11.27 5.52
N LEU A 655 14.48 10.82 6.20
CA LEU A 655 15.86 10.95 5.77
C LEU A 655 16.32 9.61 5.20
N PHE A 656 16.61 9.60 3.92
CA PHE A 656 17.06 8.45 3.15
C PHE A 656 18.48 8.71 2.63
N GLY A 657 19.33 7.70 2.60
CA GLY A 657 20.66 7.83 1.97
C GLY A 657 21.65 6.75 2.33
N GLU A 658 22.86 6.93 1.85
CA GLU A 658 24.00 6.06 2.10
C GLU A 658 24.67 6.43 3.44
N PHE A 659 24.13 5.94 4.55
CA PHE A 659 24.81 6.10 5.86
C PHE A 659 26.10 5.28 5.90
N VAL A 660 26.12 4.16 5.19
CA VAL A 660 27.29 3.32 4.94
C VAL A 660 27.51 3.24 3.42
N PRO A 661 28.77 3.34 2.92
CA PRO A 661 29.03 3.29 1.47
C PRO A 661 28.50 2.01 0.83
N GLY A 662 27.61 2.19 -0.16
CA GLY A 662 26.99 1.09 -0.90
C GLY A 662 25.79 0.44 -0.19
N ALA A 663 25.32 1.00 0.94
CA ALA A 663 24.16 0.52 1.65
C ALA A 663 23.17 1.67 1.93
N ASP A 664 21.94 1.52 1.43
CA ASP A 664 20.88 2.49 1.68
C ASP A 664 20.20 2.24 3.02
N SER A 665 20.00 3.31 3.76
CA SER A 665 19.29 3.28 5.02
C SER A 665 18.36 4.47 5.12
N TRP A 666 17.36 4.41 6.00
CA TRP A 666 16.46 5.54 6.23
C TRP A 666 15.89 5.54 7.63
N ILE A 667 15.53 6.73 8.04
CA ILE A 667 14.75 6.99 9.24
C ILE A 667 13.52 7.79 8.84
N SER A 668 12.35 7.39 9.32
CA SER A 668 11.05 8.02 9.06
C SER A 668 10.40 8.41 10.37
N LEU A 669 9.90 9.63 10.45
CA LEU A 669 9.13 10.14 11.59
C LEU A 669 7.81 10.70 11.09
N SER A 670 6.72 10.32 11.74
CA SER A 670 5.38 10.85 11.51
C SER A 670 4.80 11.33 12.83
N LEU A 671 4.26 12.53 12.84
CA LEU A 671 3.50 13.10 13.95
C LEU A 671 2.09 13.42 13.47
N MET A 672 1.07 13.00 14.22
CA MET A 672 -0.31 13.12 13.77
C MET A 672 -1.29 13.39 14.90
N GLN A 673 -2.29 14.19 14.61
CA GLN A 673 -3.49 14.34 15.41
C GLN A 673 -4.71 14.06 14.54
N ALA A 674 -5.58 13.16 14.99
CA ALA A 674 -6.81 12.80 14.29
C ALA A 674 -7.97 12.72 15.28
N ARG A 675 -9.06 13.43 14.99
CA ARG A 675 -10.24 13.53 15.84
C ARG A 675 -11.51 13.43 15.01
N GLN A 676 -12.55 12.89 15.64
CA GLN A 676 -13.90 12.87 15.10
C GLN A 676 -14.91 13.40 16.10
N THR A 677 -15.99 13.95 15.56
CA THR A 677 -17.19 14.36 16.31
C THR A 677 -18.31 13.49 15.81
N ILE A 678 -18.94 12.75 16.70
CA ILE A 678 -20.03 11.82 16.43
C ILE A 678 -21.33 12.47 16.94
N ASP A 679 -22.24 12.74 16.01
CA ASP A 679 -23.55 13.35 16.27
C ASP A 679 -24.64 12.34 15.87
N ARG A 680 -25.19 11.65 16.85
CA ARG A 680 -26.25 10.66 16.64
C ARG A 680 -27.58 11.17 17.18
N THR A 681 -28.64 11.03 16.41
CA THR A 681 -29.97 11.52 16.80
C THR A 681 -30.38 10.91 18.14
N GLY A 682 -30.77 11.75 19.10
CA GLY A 682 -31.20 11.33 20.42
C GLY A 682 -30.09 10.94 21.38
N GLN A 683 -28.82 11.15 21.02
CA GLN A 683 -27.66 10.89 21.87
C GLN A 683 -26.82 12.16 22.03
N PRO A 684 -26.06 12.31 23.13
CA PRO A 684 -25.12 13.42 23.27
C PRO A 684 -24.04 13.38 22.20
N THR A 685 -23.62 14.54 21.69
CA THR A 685 -22.46 14.70 20.81
C THR A 685 -21.19 14.22 21.51
N VAL A 686 -20.41 13.37 20.83
CA VAL A 686 -19.19 12.80 21.38
C VAL A 686 -17.98 13.26 20.56
N HIS A 687 -16.93 13.74 21.25
CA HIS A 687 -15.64 14.05 20.66
C HIS A 687 -14.64 12.95 20.99
N ALA A 688 -14.13 12.25 19.97
CA ALA A 688 -13.25 11.11 20.16
C ALA A 688 -12.07 11.14 19.18
N PRO A 689 -10.94 10.50 19.52
CA PRO A 689 -9.91 10.24 18.53
C PRO A 689 -10.42 9.26 17.46
N LEU A 690 -9.84 9.29 16.26
CA LEU A 690 -10.07 8.24 15.26
C LEU A 690 -9.38 6.94 15.73
N PRO A 691 -9.97 5.75 15.49
CA PRO A 691 -9.44 4.48 16.02
C PRO A 691 -7.99 4.17 15.62
N ASN A 692 -7.63 4.42 14.36
CA ASN A 692 -6.28 4.12 13.83
C ASN A 692 -5.37 5.36 13.84
N SER A 693 -5.31 6.07 14.97
CA SER A 693 -4.60 7.34 15.08
C SER A 693 -3.48 7.32 16.12
N PRO A 694 -2.33 6.67 15.86
CA PRO A 694 -1.16 6.83 16.71
C PRO A 694 -0.69 8.30 16.64
N ALA A 695 -0.30 8.87 17.79
CA ALA A 695 0.15 10.25 17.82
C ALA A 695 1.51 10.45 17.14
N TYR A 696 2.33 9.42 17.13
CA TYR A 696 3.64 9.39 16.49
C TYR A 696 3.95 8.00 15.95
N ASN A 697 4.77 7.96 14.91
CA ASN A 697 5.36 6.73 14.37
C ASN A 697 6.80 7.03 13.94
N LEU A 698 7.75 6.28 14.49
CA LEU A 698 9.17 6.32 14.14
C LEU A 698 9.57 4.97 13.58
N SER A 699 10.12 4.96 12.38
CA SER A 699 10.65 3.75 11.75
C SER A 699 12.09 3.97 11.34
N LEU A 700 12.92 2.97 11.57
CA LEU A 700 14.31 2.93 11.17
C LEU A 700 14.54 1.67 10.33
N TYR A 701 15.19 1.84 9.21
CA TYR A 701 15.82 0.76 8.46
C TYR A 701 17.30 1.10 8.26
N PHE A 702 18.17 0.23 8.72
CA PHE A 702 19.61 0.41 8.62
C PHE A 702 20.24 -0.84 8.05
N GLN A 703 21.14 -0.65 7.07
CA GLN A 703 21.89 -1.70 6.43
C GLN A 703 23.38 -1.37 6.51
N ASP A 704 24.18 -2.38 6.81
CA ASP A 704 25.64 -2.27 6.85
C ASP A 704 26.29 -3.55 6.34
N TYR A 705 27.55 -3.45 5.94
CA TYR A 705 28.40 -4.58 5.59
C TYR A 705 29.41 -4.81 6.69
N PHE A 706 29.78 -6.07 6.93
CA PHE A 706 30.87 -6.35 7.84
C PHE A 706 32.17 -5.74 7.32
N PRO A 707 32.99 -5.11 8.17
CA PRO A 707 34.25 -4.50 7.78
C PRO A 707 35.15 -5.50 7.04
N GLY A 708 35.52 -5.16 5.80
CA GLY A 708 36.36 -6.02 4.94
C GLY A 708 35.63 -7.18 4.24
N TYR A 709 34.34 -7.42 4.53
CA TYR A 709 33.56 -8.54 3.97
C TYR A 709 32.24 -8.07 3.36
N ARG A 710 32.26 -7.52 2.13
CA ARG A 710 31.03 -7.06 1.44
C ARG A 710 29.98 -8.14 1.20
N ARG A 711 30.31 -9.41 1.37
CA ARG A 711 29.37 -10.54 1.27
C ARG A 711 28.54 -10.77 2.52
N ALA A 712 28.96 -10.21 3.64
CA ALA A 712 28.24 -10.32 4.91
C ALA A 712 27.57 -8.99 5.22
N MET A 713 26.26 -9.01 5.39
CA MET A 713 25.43 -7.84 5.64
C MET A 713 24.67 -7.99 6.95
N VAL A 714 24.47 -6.85 7.60
CA VAL A 714 23.58 -6.71 8.76
C VAL A 714 22.44 -5.75 8.36
N ASN A 715 21.24 -6.13 8.67
CA ASN A 715 20.05 -5.34 8.47
C ASN A 715 19.32 -5.16 9.80
N LEU A 716 19.00 -3.95 10.15
CA LEU A 716 18.27 -3.60 11.37
C LEU A 716 16.98 -2.89 10.97
N ARG A 717 15.88 -3.33 11.54
CA ARG A 717 14.57 -2.67 11.46
C ARG A 717 14.13 -2.27 12.85
N GLY A 718 13.81 -1.00 13.06
CA GLY A 718 13.25 -0.50 14.30
C GLY A 718 11.89 0.14 14.05
N VAL A 719 10.92 -0.09 14.92
CA VAL A 719 9.60 0.52 14.87
C VAL A 719 9.19 0.95 16.28
N LEU A 720 8.74 2.21 16.40
CA LEU A 720 8.15 2.77 17.60
C LEU A 720 6.88 3.52 17.22
N THR A 721 5.72 2.95 17.51
CA THR A 721 4.41 3.52 17.19
C THR A 721 3.66 3.87 18.46
N GLY A 722 3.13 5.08 18.56
CA GLY A 722 2.29 5.51 19.68
C GLY A 722 1.06 4.62 19.82
N GLY A 723 0.60 4.45 21.06
CA GLY A 723 -0.56 3.62 21.36
C GLY A 723 -1.84 4.06 20.64
N LEU A 724 -2.64 3.10 20.20
CA LEU A 724 -3.93 3.34 19.58
C LEU A 724 -5.01 3.64 20.63
N PRO A 725 -6.00 4.50 20.33
CA PRO A 725 -7.14 4.70 21.21
C PRO A 725 -8.03 3.45 21.24
N VAL A 726 -8.41 3.05 22.43
CA VAL A 726 -9.29 1.91 22.72
C VAL A 726 -10.50 2.37 23.49
N THR A 727 -11.65 1.80 23.18
CA THR A 727 -12.92 2.03 23.88
C THR A 727 -13.35 0.78 24.63
N VAL A 728 -14.10 0.95 25.72
CA VAL A 728 -14.72 -0.18 26.40
C VAL A 728 -15.80 -0.76 25.49
N PRO A 729 -15.80 -2.07 25.21
CA PRO A 729 -16.78 -2.70 24.35
C PRO A 729 -18.23 -2.44 24.82
N ARG A 730 -19.13 -2.31 23.86
CA ARG A 730 -20.58 -2.09 24.06
C ARG A 730 -20.97 -0.78 24.75
N GLN A 731 -20.00 0.06 25.12
CA GLN A 731 -20.27 1.41 25.67
C GLN A 731 -20.11 2.52 24.61
N GLY A 732 -19.62 2.19 23.43
CA GLY A 732 -19.32 3.17 22.41
C GLY A 732 -18.26 4.17 22.88
N TYR A 733 -18.28 5.36 22.29
CA TYR A 733 -17.33 6.43 22.66
C TYR A 733 -17.77 7.28 23.85
N THR A 734 -18.73 6.82 24.66
CA THR A 734 -19.42 7.63 25.67
C THR A 734 -18.59 8.02 26.91
N GLY A 735 -17.27 7.86 26.89
CA GLY A 735 -16.52 8.51 27.96
C GLY A 735 -15.13 7.96 28.25
N ASN A 736 -14.86 6.69 28.09
CA ASN A 736 -13.58 6.14 28.56
C ASN A 736 -12.76 5.61 27.37
N THR A 737 -12.12 6.53 26.63
CA THR A 737 -11.06 6.16 25.70
C THR A 737 -9.72 6.26 26.40
N PHE A 738 -8.93 5.21 26.35
CA PHE A 738 -7.53 5.23 26.76
C PHE A 738 -6.65 4.81 25.57
N ARG A 739 -5.35 4.96 25.69
CA ARG A 739 -4.43 4.49 24.64
C ARG A 739 -3.73 3.23 25.09
N THR A 740 -3.55 2.29 24.15
CA THR A 740 -2.68 1.14 24.35
C THR A 740 -1.25 1.60 24.68
N PRO A 741 -0.41 0.77 25.31
CA PRO A 741 1.03 1.02 25.34
C PRO A 741 1.58 1.19 23.93
N ALA A 742 2.69 1.94 23.81
CA ALA A 742 3.35 2.11 22.53
C ALA A 742 3.88 0.77 22.00
N TYR A 743 3.61 0.49 20.72
CA TYR A 743 4.19 -0.64 20.01
C TYR A 743 5.68 -0.37 19.75
N ARG A 744 6.54 -1.29 20.18
CA ARG A 744 8.01 -1.17 20.09
C ARG A 744 8.60 -2.47 19.60
N ARG A 745 9.37 -2.42 18.53
CA ARG A 745 9.99 -3.62 17.99
C ARG A 745 11.32 -3.32 17.32
N VAL A 746 12.28 -4.20 17.53
CA VAL A 746 13.56 -4.18 16.84
C VAL A 746 13.80 -5.57 16.26
N ASP A 747 14.02 -5.65 14.96
CA ASP A 747 14.38 -6.88 14.25
C ASP A 747 15.79 -6.71 13.67
N ILE A 748 16.60 -7.75 13.73
CA ILE A 748 17.95 -7.77 13.16
C ILE A 748 18.11 -8.99 12.26
N GLY A 749 18.71 -8.79 11.09
CA GLY A 749 19.03 -9.86 10.15
C GLY A 749 20.49 -9.85 9.79
N PHE A 750 21.09 -11.04 9.76
CA PHE A 750 22.43 -11.29 9.26
C PHE A 750 22.32 -12.10 7.99
N THR A 751 22.91 -11.63 6.91
CA THR A 751 22.82 -12.28 5.60
C THR A 751 24.22 -12.45 5.03
N TYR A 752 24.54 -13.64 4.55
CA TYR A 752 25.81 -13.96 3.92
C TYR A 752 25.61 -14.47 2.50
N GLN A 753 26.30 -13.86 1.53
CA GLN A 753 26.29 -14.28 0.13
C GLN A 753 27.33 -15.35 -0.12
N LEU A 754 26.90 -16.60 -0.27
CA LEU A 754 27.74 -17.74 -0.59
C LEU A 754 28.21 -17.70 -2.06
N VAL A 755 27.25 -17.48 -2.98
CA VAL A 755 27.50 -17.40 -4.43
C VAL A 755 27.02 -16.04 -4.92
N GLY A 756 27.81 -15.38 -5.75
CA GLY A 756 27.49 -14.10 -6.39
C GLY A 756 28.73 -13.28 -6.71
N GLY A 757 28.64 -12.39 -7.71
CA GLY A 757 29.76 -11.54 -8.16
C GLY A 757 30.97 -12.33 -8.68
N GLU A 758 32.18 -11.91 -8.35
CA GLU A 758 33.45 -12.53 -8.77
C GLU A 758 33.84 -13.79 -7.93
N SER A 759 32.89 -14.58 -7.48
CA SER A 759 33.17 -15.72 -6.64
C SER A 759 33.77 -16.91 -7.42
N ARG A 760 35.01 -17.31 -7.12
CA ARG A 760 35.67 -18.53 -7.65
C ARG A 760 34.97 -19.84 -7.24
N VAL A 761 34.01 -19.80 -6.30
CA VAL A 761 33.22 -20.96 -5.85
C VAL A 761 32.23 -21.41 -6.93
N MET A 762 31.99 -20.58 -7.95
CA MET A 762 31.07 -20.87 -9.06
C MET A 762 31.50 -22.01 -9.98
N ASP A 763 32.78 -22.40 -9.95
CA ASP A 763 33.33 -23.41 -10.90
C ASP A 763 33.08 -24.85 -10.47
N SER A 764 32.49 -25.11 -9.31
CA SER A 764 32.33 -26.44 -8.77
C SER A 764 30.88 -26.95 -8.67
N GLY A 765 30.53 -28.01 -9.38
CA GLY A 765 29.36 -28.86 -9.19
C GLY A 765 28.01 -28.14 -9.32
N LEU A 766 27.13 -28.35 -8.35
CA LEU A 766 25.76 -27.79 -8.28
C LEU A 766 25.74 -26.27 -8.14
N LEU A 767 26.78 -25.64 -7.55
CA LEU A 767 26.79 -24.21 -7.27
C LEU A 767 26.88 -23.33 -8.53
N ARG A 768 27.35 -23.87 -9.66
CA ARG A 768 27.43 -23.16 -10.95
C ARG A 768 26.07 -22.75 -11.53
N HIS A 769 24.98 -23.39 -11.06
CA HIS A 769 23.62 -23.10 -11.55
C HIS A 769 22.97 -21.91 -10.84
N PHE A 770 23.57 -21.40 -9.76
CA PHE A 770 23.07 -20.25 -9.03
C PHE A 770 23.76 -18.98 -9.47
N LYS A 771 22.98 -17.94 -9.79
CA LYS A 771 23.48 -16.57 -9.95
C LYS A 771 23.85 -15.97 -8.60
N ASN A 772 22.95 -16.17 -7.60
CA ASN A 772 23.18 -15.77 -6.22
C ASN A 772 22.66 -16.84 -5.27
N LEU A 773 23.38 -17.04 -4.17
CA LEU A 773 22.95 -17.89 -3.07
C LEU A 773 23.23 -17.17 -1.75
N TRP A 774 22.17 -16.95 -0.97
CA TRP A 774 22.23 -16.24 0.28
C TRP A 774 21.78 -17.16 1.44
N ILE A 775 22.47 -17.06 2.57
CA ILE A 775 22.03 -17.63 3.84
C ILE A 775 21.82 -16.47 4.81
N GLY A 776 20.69 -16.46 5.50
CA GLY A 776 20.32 -15.44 6.45
C GLY A 776 19.89 -16.02 7.79
N VAL A 777 20.16 -15.27 8.85
CA VAL A 777 19.68 -15.49 10.20
C VAL A 777 18.98 -14.23 10.66
N ASP A 778 17.69 -14.30 10.91
CA ASP A 778 16.89 -13.16 11.35
C ASP A 778 16.45 -13.39 12.80
N VAL A 779 16.61 -12.39 13.65
CA VAL A 779 16.07 -12.35 15.02
C VAL A 779 14.97 -11.31 15.05
N PHE A 780 13.75 -11.77 15.21
CA PHE A 780 12.58 -10.92 15.35
C PHE A 780 12.35 -10.58 16.81
N ASN A 781 11.88 -9.34 17.06
CA ASN A 781 11.65 -8.80 18.38
C ASN A 781 12.87 -9.03 19.31
N LEU A 782 14.03 -8.54 18.88
CA LEU A 782 15.34 -8.74 19.56
C LEU A 782 15.28 -8.40 21.05
N LEU A 783 14.52 -7.34 21.41
CA LEU A 783 14.41 -6.84 22.78
C LEU A 783 13.38 -7.61 23.62
N ASP A 784 12.67 -8.58 23.03
CA ASP A 784 11.65 -9.41 23.69
C ASP A 784 10.56 -8.58 24.39
N ILE A 785 10.06 -7.56 23.68
CA ILE A 785 9.05 -6.64 24.21
C ILE A 785 7.66 -7.24 23.97
N TYR A 786 6.87 -7.35 25.02
CA TYR A 786 5.47 -7.79 24.96
C TYR A 786 4.60 -6.64 24.44
N ASN A 787 4.32 -6.64 23.14
CA ASN A 787 3.45 -5.66 22.51
C ASN A 787 1.99 -6.06 22.64
N THR A 788 1.13 -5.14 23.06
CA THR A 788 -0.30 -5.40 23.20
C THR A 788 -0.98 -5.30 21.83
N GLY A 789 -1.54 -6.41 21.35
CA GLY A 789 -2.32 -6.47 20.10
C GLY A 789 -3.79 -6.09 20.29
N SER A 790 -4.38 -6.54 21.38
CA SER A 790 -5.80 -6.30 21.74
C SER A 790 -6.00 -6.46 23.25
N TYR A 791 -7.25 -6.27 23.70
CA TYR A 791 -7.64 -6.49 25.07
C TYR A 791 -8.82 -7.43 25.16
N TYR A 792 -8.75 -8.40 26.09
CA TYR A 792 -9.91 -9.07 26.63
C TYR A 792 -10.52 -8.25 27.74
N TRP A 793 -11.83 -8.05 27.72
CA TRP A 793 -12.55 -7.33 28.75
C TRP A 793 -13.27 -8.31 29.66
N ILE A 794 -12.92 -8.29 30.94
CA ILE A 794 -13.53 -9.12 31.97
C ILE A 794 -14.15 -8.24 33.04
N THR A 795 -15.12 -8.79 33.73
CA THR A 795 -15.81 -8.11 34.83
C THR A 795 -15.72 -8.97 36.09
N ASP A 796 -15.31 -8.37 37.20
CA ASP A 796 -15.29 -9.06 38.48
C ASP A 796 -16.66 -9.09 39.15
N VAL A 797 -16.71 -9.76 40.29
CA VAL A 797 -17.94 -9.87 41.11
C VAL A 797 -18.49 -8.54 41.64
N TYR A 798 -17.66 -7.49 41.65
CA TYR A 798 -18.05 -6.13 42.05
C TYR A 798 -18.42 -5.25 40.84
N ASN A 799 -18.53 -5.84 39.66
CA ASN A 799 -18.79 -5.15 38.38
C ASN A 799 -17.69 -4.20 37.94
N HIS A 800 -16.45 -4.38 38.45
CA HIS A 800 -15.29 -3.69 37.93
C HIS A 800 -14.84 -4.35 36.61
N ARG A 801 -14.51 -3.51 35.63
CA ARG A 801 -14.04 -3.97 34.32
C ARG A 801 -12.53 -3.89 34.21
N TYR A 802 -11.93 -4.97 33.77
CA TYR A 802 -10.49 -5.08 33.54
C TYR A 802 -10.19 -5.28 32.07
N ALA A 803 -9.24 -4.51 31.55
CA ALA A 803 -8.67 -4.69 30.22
C ALA A 803 -7.46 -5.63 30.32
N VAL A 804 -7.65 -6.90 30.02
CA VAL A 804 -6.58 -7.90 30.05
C VAL A 804 -5.84 -7.86 28.70
N PRO A 805 -4.54 -7.54 28.67
CA PRO A 805 -3.81 -7.45 27.43
C PRO A 805 -3.64 -8.82 26.76
N ASN A 806 -3.85 -8.86 25.46
CA ASN A 806 -3.49 -9.97 24.59
C ASN A 806 -2.20 -9.58 23.87
N TYR A 807 -1.11 -10.26 24.19
CA TYR A 807 0.22 -9.91 23.66
C TYR A 807 0.45 -10.54 22.29
N LEU A 808 1.24 -9.83 21.48
CA LEU A 808 1.76 -10.29 20.21
C LEU A 808 3.00 -11.17 20.41
N THR A 809 3.73 -11.43 19.34
CA THR A 809 4.84 -12.39 19.34
C THR A 809 6.04 -11.95 20.18
N GLY A 810 6.61 -12.86 20.95
CA GLY A 810 7.89 -12.69 21.63
C GLY A 810 9.08 -12.77 20.67
N ARG A 811 10.29 -12.96 21.21
CA ARG A 811 11.52 -13.07 20.40
C ARG A 811 11.56 -14.39 19.63
N GLN A 812 11.92 -14.30 18.33
CA GLN A 812 11.98 -15.45 17.45
C GLN A 812 13.24 -15.46 16.61
N LEU A 813 13.76 -16.65 16.33
CA LEU A 813 14.90 -16.87 15.45
C LEU A 813 14.41 -17.53 14.16
N ASN A 814 14.79 -16.98 13.02
CA ASN A 814 14.46 -17.50 11.70
C ASN A 814 15.74 -17.74 10.88
N LEU A 815 15.84 -18.91 10.28
CA LEU A 815 16.91 -19.27 9.34
C LEU A 815 16.35 -19.18 7.93
N ARG A 816 17.06 -18.51 7.01
CA ARG A 816 16.63 -18.27 5.65
C ARG A 816 17.70 -18.66 4.64
N VAL A 817 17.28 -19.35 3.58
CA VAL A 817 18.11 -19.65 2.41
C VAL A 817 17.39 -19.10 1.17
N SER A 818 18.08 -18.31 0.36
CA SER A 818 17.54 -17.73 -0.86
C SER A 818 18.49 -17.94 -2.03
N ALA A 819 17.99 -18.45 -3.13
CA ALA A 819 18.75 -18.77 -4.33
C ALA A 819 18.11 -18.11 -5.55
N ASP A 820 18.93 -17.43 -6.38
CA ASP A 820 18.55 -16.92 -7.71
C ASP A 820 19.26 -17.75 -8.80
N PHE A 821 18.54 -18.07 -9.87
CA PHE A 821 19.02 -18.91 -10.98
C PHE A 821 19.22 -18.13 -12.28
#